data_995fbeff65e35b96bf9656b68e7a26cf
#
_entry.id   995fbeff65e35b96bf9656b68e7a26cf
#
_cell.length_a   1.000
_cell.length_b   1.000
_cell.length_c   1.000
_cell.angle_alpha   90.00
_cell.angle_beta   90.00
_cell.angle_gamma   90.00
#
_symmetry.space_group_name_H-M   'P 1'
#
loop_
_entity.id
_entity.type
_entity.pdbx_description
1 polymer ?
#
loop_
_entity_poly.entity_id
_entity_poly.type
_entity_poly.pdbx_seq_one_letter_code
_entity_poly.pdbx_strand_id
1 'polypeptide(L)'
;MGKIFKQLARHWAACLVVIGLLFVQAYCDLSLPDYTSKIVDTGIQQGGIESPLPQTLRSSTRDALSLLMSEEDAETFRNAYGYYIQDDGVLKLRDDLTAEERASLEEIVTMPDIVLYMAASQAANGTGMPAQSMAPLSEYPAASSGAAESTASSESAEDTAAETIAPTAADLDAVCAQFAAMAQMPGFSREMIQQQLASAMAQIDETTLSSMASQASLLVSLEYEAQGVAHDVQMQYLFRVGGQMLGLTLLMVVVAILVGLIASRVSAAIGRDLRRQTFSSVIHFSNAEIENFSTASLITRTTNDIQQVQFVCVILLRMVAYAPILGIGGVLHVVQGNTGLAWIIVLDVVLLLCLIVFLMNIAMPKFKIMQTLVDKLNLVSREILTGVMPVRAFSRETFEEERFDKASKELMGTQLFTNRAMVAMMPFMTLIMNGTSLLIVWFGGKAMDAGNMQVGEMIAFITYTMQIVMSFLMLAMVAVMLPRAGVAADRIDEVCRTTASIHDPDEAAAQPARERSHWNGVVRFEDVSFRFPGADSDALEHISFTAEPGQTTAIIGSTGCGKSTLLNLIPRFYDVTSGKVTVDGIDVRDMPQETLHSLLGYVPQKGILFSGSIASNLKFGGEQITDADMKKAAAIAQAAEFIDAKPEGYDSPIAQGGSNVSGGQKQRLSIARAIAKAPRIYLFDDSFSALDYKTDVTLRRALKAETGDATVIIVAQRISTVLHANQILVLDEGRLVGRGTHAQLMVSCPEYQEIARSQLSQKELDLKDLNTGKEEK
;
A
#
# COMPACT_ATOMS: atom_id res chain seq x y z
N MET A 1 2.00 13.61 -0.13
CA MET A 1 0.62 13.09 -0.10
C MET A 1 -0.19 13.41 -1.34
N GLY A 2 -0.36 14.67 -1.75
CA GLY A 2 -1.12 15.04 -2.96
C GLY A 2 -0.69 14.29 -4.23
N LYS A 3 0.59 13.89 -4.30
CA LYS A 3 1.14 13.13 -5.43
C LYS A 3 0.57 11.71 -5.55
N ILE A 4 0.36 11.02 -4.41
CA ILE A 4 -0.28 9.69 -4.38
C ILE A 4 -1.74 9.80 -4.81
N PHE A 5 -2.46 10.81 -4.28
CA PHE A 5 -3.85 11.07 -4.70
C PHE A 5 -3.96 11.42 -6.19
N LYS A 6 -2.98 12.14 -6.77
CA LYS A 6 -2.93 12.44 -8.21
C LYS A 6 -2.80 11.16 -9.05
N GLN A 7 -2.06 10.16 -8.59
CA GLN A 7 -1.95 8.87 -9.27
C GLN A 7 -3.26 8.07 -9.16
N LEU A 8 -3.88 8.04 -7.98
CA LEU A 8 -5.19 7.42 -7.78
C LEU A 8 -6.28 8.09 -8.63
N ALA A 9 -6.25 9.42 -8.77
CA ALA A 9 -7.20 10.16 -9.59
C ALA A 9 -7.17 9.78 -11.08
N ARG A 10 -6.07 9.23 -11.60
CA ARG A 10 -6.01 8.68 -12.95
C ARG A 10 -6.89 7.43 -13.12
N HIS A 11 -7.16 6.72 -12.03
CA HIS A 11 -8.01 5.53 -11.97
C HIS A 11 -9.33 5.80 -11.25
N TRP A 12 -9.87 7.04 -11.34
CA TRP A 12 -11.04 7.51 -10.59
C TRP A 12 -12.26 6.60 -10.68
N ALA A 13 -12.54 6.03 -11.86
CA ALA A 13 -13.67 5.13 -12.06
C ALA A 13 -13.55 3.85 -11.20
N ALA A 14 -12.36 3.23 -11.18
CA ALA A 14 -12.10 2.06 -10.33
C ALA A 14 -12.14 2.42 -8.84
N CYS A 15 -11.65 3.60 -8.45
CA CYS A 15 -11.74 4.10 -7.08
C CYS A 15 -13.20 4.31 -6.64
N LEU A 16 -14.06 4.87 -7.49
CA LEU A 16 -15.50 5.02 -7.20
C LEU A 16 -16.20 3.67 -7.03
N VAL A 17 -15.90 2.69 -7.91
CA VAL A 17 -16.43 1.33 -7.75
C VAL A 17 -16.00 0.72 -6.43
N VAL A 18 -14.72 0.86 -6.05
CA VAL A 18 -14.21 0.37 -4.76
C VAL A 18 -14.95 1.03 -3.60
N ILE A 19 -15.14 2.36 -3.63
CA ILE A 19 -15.87 3.08 -2.57
C ILE A 19 -17.32 2.58 -2.49
N GLY A 20 -18.01 2.43 -3.62
CA GLY A 20 -19.38 1.88 -3.65
C GLY A 20 -19.46 0.46 -3.07
N LEU A 21 -18.49 -0.41 -3.40
CA LEU A 21 -18.40 -1.76 -2.84
C LEU A 21 -18.11 -1.74 -1.34
N LEU A 22 -17.28 -0.79 -0.86
CA LEU A 22 -16.99 -0.64 0.57
C LEU A 22 -18.21 -0.16 1.37
N PHE A 23 -19.09 0.65 0.77
CA PHE A 23 -20.38 0.99 1.38
C PHE A 23 -21.26 -0.26 1.54
N VAL A 24 -21.34 -1.10 0.49
CA VAL A 24 -22.08 -2.37 0.57
C VAL A 24 -21.47 -3.29 1.63
N GLN A 25 -20.14 -3.41 1.65
CA GLN A 25 -19.44 -4.20 2.66
C GLN A 25 -19.74 -3.71 4.07
N ALA A 26 -19.62 -2.40 4.33
CA ALA A 26 -19.89 -1.82 5.64
C ALA A 26 -21.36 -1.96 6.06
N TYR A 27 -22.30 -1.83 5.11
CA TYR A 27 -23.72 -2.10 5.38
C TYR A 27 -23.94 -3.55 5.83
N CYS A 28 -23.33 -4.52 5.12
CA CYS A 28 -23.42 -5.92 5.53
C CYS A 28 -22.81 -6.14 6.93
N ASP A 29 -21.63 -5.57 7.21
CA ASP A 29 -20.97 -5.71 8.51
C ASP A 29 -21.79 -5.09 9.65
N LEU A 30 -22.39 -3.92 9.41
CA LEU A 30 -23.22 -3.22 10.41
C LEU A 30 -24.59 -3.86 10.61
N SER A 31 -25.10 -4.61 9.63
CA SER A 31 -26.37 -5.32 9.77
C SER A 31 -26.24 -6.65 10.53
N LEU A 32 -25.06 -7.27 10.59
CA LEU A 32 -24.87 -8.57 11.24
C LEU A 32 -25.23 -8.57 12.75
N PRO A 33 -24.87 -7.54 13.56
CA PRO A 33 -25.26 -7.48 14.95
C PRO A 33 -26.79 -7.43 15.15
N ASP A 34 -27.53 -6.74 14.25
CA ASP A 34 -28.98 -6.68 14.31
C ASP A 34 -29.62 -8.06 14.06
N TYR A 35 -29.07 -8.86 13.13
CA TYR A 35 -29.52 -10.24 12.93
C TYR A 35 -29.18 -11.13 14.14
N THR A 36 -28.04 -10.87 14.79
CA THR A 36 -27.68 -11.59 16.04
C THR A 36 -28.67 -11.26 17.16
N SER A 37 -29.02 -9.98 17.32
CA SER A 37 -30.06 -9.55 18.27
C SER A 37 -31.40 -10.25 17.99
N LYS A 38 -31.86 -10.26 16.73
CA LYS A 38 -33.10 -10.94 16.33
C LYS A 38 -33.08 -12.44 16.63
N ILE A 39 -31.96 -13.12 16.44
CA ILE A 39 -31.82 -14.54 16.79
C ILE A 39 -31.98 -14.74 18.31
N VAL A 40 -31.33 -13.89 19.10
CA VAL A 40 -31.36 -14.00 20.58
C VAL A 40 -32.71 -13.59 21.12
N ASP A 41 -33.18 -12.38 20.83
CA ASP A 41 -34.37 -11.80 21.42
C ASP A 41 -35.63 -12.49 20.91
N THR A 42 -35.86 -12.43 19.58
CA THR A 42 -37.05 -13.00 18.97
C THR A 42 -36.96 -14.52 18.84
N GLY A 43 -35.79 -15.03 18.35
CA GLY A 43 -35.64 -16.46 18.08
C GLY A 43 -35.53 -17.33 19.31
N ILE A 44 -34.77 -16.92 20.33
CA ILE A 44 -34.52 -17.75 21.51
C ILE A 44 -35.46 -17.33 22.67
N GLN A 45 -35.50 -16.03 23.01
CA GLN A 45 -36.28 -15.59 24.18
C GLN A 45 -37.78 -15.58 23.92
N GLN A 46 -38.21 -15.16 22.71
CA GLN A 46 -39.65 -15.07 22.35
C GLN A 46 -40.14 -16.30 21.54
N GLY A 47 -39.35 -17.39 21.46
CA GLY A 47 -39.78 -18.60 20.73
C GLY A 47 -40.02 -18.44 19.24
N GLY A 48 -39.38 -17.44 18.56
CA GLY A 48 -39.54 -17.16 17.14
C GLY A 48 -40.75 -16.30 16.78
N ILE A 49 -41.33 -15.60 17.76
CA ILE A 49 -42.56 -14.83 17.63
C ILE A 49 -42.19 -13.34 17.43
N GLU A 50 -42.54 -12.79 16.27
CA GLU A 50 -42.26 -11.39 15.93
C GLU A 50 -43.41 -10.42 16.33
N SER A 51 -44.62 -10.93 16.51
CA SER A 51 -45.82 -10.13 16.71
C SER A 51 -46.68 -10.72 17.84
N PRO A 52 -47.33 -9.89 18.68
CA PRO A 52 -48.30 -10.35 19.66
C PRO A 52 -49.54 -10.99 19.02
N LEU A 53 -49.74 -10.85 17.73
CA LEU A 53 -50.90 -11.40 17.00
C LEU A 53 -50.58 -12.84 16.53
N PRO A 54 -51.10 -13.91 17.18
CA PRO A 54 -50.83 -15.29 16.77
C PRO A 54 -51.44 -15.63 15.41
N GLN A 55 -50.74 -16.40 14.59
CA GLN A 55 -51.24 -16.90 13.30
C GLN A 55 -52.34 -17.97 13.47
N THR A 56 -52.21 -18.73 14.54
CA THR A 56 -53.21 -19.73 14.97
C THR A 56 -53.53 -19.53 16.41
N LEU A 57 -54.81 -19.63 16.76
CA LEU A 57 -55.29 -19.36 18.10
C LEU A 57 -56.37 -20.37 18.48
N ARG A 58 -56.34 -20.97 19.68
CA ARG A 58 -57.36 -21.84 20.16
C ARG A 58 -58.63 -21.03 20.49
N SER A 59 -59.82 -21.62 20.29
CA SER A 59 -61.07 -20.97 20.59
C SER A 59 -61.21 -20.55 22.05
N SER A 60 -60.68 -21.31 22.97
CA SER A 60 -60.66 -21.01 24.41
C SER A 60 -59.87 -19.74 24.75
N THR A 61 -58.70 -19.59 24.12
CA THR A 61 -57.81 -18.42 24.33
C THR A 61 -58.42 -17.19 23.63
N ARG A 62 -58.97 -17.33 22.40
CA ARG A 62 -59.68 -16.26 21.71
C ARG A 62 -60.84 -15.70 22.55
N ASP A 63 -61.63 -16.61 23.12
CA ASP A 63 -62.78 -16.22 23.93
C ASP A 63 -62.35 -15.53 25.24
N ALA A 64 -61.28 -16.00 25.90
CA ALA A 64 -60.69 -15.35 27.07
C ALA A 64 -60.17 -13.94 26.72
N LEU A 65 -59.41 -13.78 25.65
CA LEU A 65 -58.91 -12.46 25.16
C LEU A 65 -60.06 -11.53 24.82
N SER A 66 -61.08 -12.03 24.15
CA SER A 66 -62.26 -11.24 23.78
C SER A 66 -63.03 -10.68 24.99
N LEU A 67 -62.93 -11.30 26.19
CA LEU A 67 -63.51 -10.77 27.38
C LEU A 67 -62.76 -9.56 27.97
N LEU A 68 -61.50 -9.44 27.64
CA LEU A 68 -60.62 -8.34 28.06
C LEU A 68 -60.67 -7.12 27.12
N MET A 69 -61.33 -7.25 25.96
CA MET A 69 -61.46 -6.22 24.94
C MET A 69 -62.79 -5.47 25.03
N SER A 70 -62.85 -4.28 24.37
CA SER A 70 -64.14 -3.61 24.13
C SER A 70 -65.05 -4.46 23.26
N GLU A 71 -66.39 -4.17 23.20
CA GLU A 71 -67.30 -4.94 22.37
C GLU A 71 -66.93 -4.82 20.88
N GLU A 72 -66.56 -3.59 20.43
CA GLU A 72 -66.14 -3.26 19.07
C GLU A 72 -64.80 -3.95 18.71
N ASP A 73 -63.84 -3.88 19.61
CA ASP A 73 -62.51 -4.52 19.43
C ASP A 73 -62.64 -6.04 19.46
N ALA A 74 -63.46 -6.59 20.32
CA ALA A 74 -63.69 -8.03 20.45
C ALA A 74 -64.41 -8.59 19.20
N GLU A 75 -65.33 -7.80 18.58
CA GLU A 75 -65.99 -8.18 17.34
C GLU A 75 -64.95 -8.16 16.17
N THR A 76 -64.12 -7.11 16.10
CA THR A 76 -63.04 -6.97 15.12
C THR A 76 -62.04 -8.12 15.26
N PHE A 77 -61.59 -8.42 16.48
CA PHE A 77 -60.66 -9.50 16.77
C PHE A 77 -61.27 -10.88 16.45
N ARG A 78 -62.52 -11.16 16.81
CA ARG A 78 -63.22 -12.42 16.46
C ARG A 78 -63.41 -12.61 14.98
N ASN A 79 -63.67 -11.54 14.25
CA ASN A 79 -63.83 -11.58 12.79
C ASN A 79 -62.50 -11.79 12.05
N ALA A 80 -61.38 -11.45 12.67
CA ALA A 80 -60.04 -11.71 12.11
C ALA A 80 -59.66 -13.20 12.14
N TYR A 81 -60.29 -13.99 13.06
CA TYR A 81 -60.05 -15.44 13.20
C TYR A 81 -61.30 -16.21 12.74
N GLY A 82 -61.39 -16.50 11.44
CA GLY A 82 -62.63 -16.97 10.84
C GLY A 82 -62.69 -18.44 10.40
N TYR A 83 -61.59 -19.20 10.42
CA TYR A 83 -61.56 -20.58 9.92
C TYR A 83 -60.98 -21.59 10.92
N TYR A 84 -61.68 -22.70 11.13
CA TYR A 84 -61.14 -23.86 11.84
C TYR A 84 -60.14 -24.59 10.94
N ILE A 85 -58.94 -24.86 11.40
CA ILE A 85 -57.91 -25.59 10.66
C ILE A 85 -58.08 -27.10 10.78
N GLN A 86 -58.64 -27.60 11.93
CA GLN A 86 -58.94 -29.01 12.25
C GLN A 86 -60.03 -29.11 13.29
N ASP A 87 -60.52 -30.35 13.59
CA ASP A 87 -61.53 -30.66 14.59
C ASP A 87 -61.15 -30.27 16.05
N ASP A 88 -59.92 -29.79 16.28
CA ASP A 88 -59.36 -29.46 17.60
C ASP A 88 -59.63 -28.02 18.10
N GLY A 89 -60.50 -27.26 17.43
CA GLY A 89 -60.91 -25.92 17.86
C GLY A 89 -59.84 -24.83 17.68
N VAL A 90 -58.82 -25.05 16.80
CA VAL A 90 -57.80 -24.06 16.45
C VAL A 90 -58.30 -23.23 15.28
N LEU A 91 -58.23 -21.91 15.42
CA LEU A 91 -58.64 -20.90 14.45
C LEU A 91 -57.42 -20.31 13.74
N LYS A 92 -57.51 -20.02 12.44
CA LYS A 92 -56.47 -19.35 11.70
C LYS A 92 -56.80 -17.88 11.49
N LEU A 93 -55.77 -17.00 11.64
CA LEU A 93 -55.84 -15.60 11.26
C LEU A 93 -56.05 -15.51 9.76
N ARG A 94 -56.93 -14.59 9.30
CA ARG A 94 -57.24 -14.35 7.90
C ARG A 94 -56.02 -13.91 7.13
N ASP A 95 -55.79 -14.51 5.97
CA ASP A 95 -54.61 -14.21 5.12
C ASP A 95 -54.79 -12.90 4.29
N ASP A 96 -56.02 -12.38 4.19
CA ASP A 96 -56.43 -11.22 3.36
C ASP A 96 -56.36 -9.89 4.14
N LEU A 97 -55.86 -9.86 5.36
CA LEU A 97 -55.69 -8.66 6.16
C LEU A 97 -54.64 -7.73 5.59
N THR A 98 -54.99 -6.45 5.46
CA THR A 98 -54.04 -5.41 5.08
C THR A 98 -53.01 -5.13 6.21
N ALA A 99 -51.89 -4.49 5.87
CA ALA A 99 -50.87 -4.13 6.87
C ALA A 99 -51.42 -3.19 7.96
N GLU A 100 -52.34 -2.29 7.60
CA GLU A 100 -52.99 -1.36 8.53
C GLU A 100 -53.98 -2.09 9.48
N GLU A 101 -54.78 -3.01 8.93
CA GLU A 101 -55.68 -3.83 9.76
C GLU A 101 -54.89 -4.74 10.72
N ARG A 102 -53.78 -5.29 10.26
CA ARG A 102 -52.90 -6.12 11.10
C ARG A 102 -52.27 -5.31 12.22
N ALA A 103 -51.78 -4.10 11.96
CA ALA A 103 -51.22 -3.20 12.98
C ALA A 103 -52.27 -2.78 13.99
N SER A 104 -53.54 -2.50 13.56
CA SER A 104 -54.65 -2.20 14.48
C SER A 104 -54.99 -3.39 15.35
N LEU A 105 -55.01 -4.61 14.81
CA LEU A 105 -55.23 -5.83 15.59
C LEU A 105 -54.10 -6.11 16.62
N GLU A 106 -52.85 -5.85 16.25
CA GLU A 106 -51.72 -5.96 17.16
C GLU A 106 -51.83 -5.00 18.33
N GLU A 107 -52.27 -3.76 18.09
CA GLU A 107 -52.51 -2.79 19.15
C GLU A 107 -53.67 -3.24 20.08
N ILE A 108 -54.75 -3.75 19.52
CA ILE A 108 -55.94 -4.24 20.26
C ILE A 108 -55.60 -5.43 21.15
N VAL A 109 -54.75 -6.38 20.66
CA VAL A 109 -54.48 -7.64 21.35
C VAL A 109 -53.36 -7.52 22.39
N THR A 110 -52.43 -6.57 22.27
CA THR A 110 -51.25 -6.46 23.11
C THR A 110 -51.54 -6.42 24.62
N MET A 111 -52.50 -5.59 25.06
CA MET A 111 -52.84 -5.49 26.47
C MET A 111 -53.61 -6.70 26.98
N PRO A 112 -54.64 -7.23 26.29
CA PRO A 112 -55.24 -8.49 26.67
C PRO A 112 -54.23 -9.65 26.80
N ASP A 113 -53.25 -9.75 25.90
CA ASP A 113 -52.20 -10.76 25.96
C ASP A 113 -51.34 -10.64 27.21
N ILE A 114 -50.92 -9.43 27.57
CA ILE A 114 -50.15 -9.18 28.81
C ILE A 114 -50.93 -9.60 30.03
N VAL A 115 -52.21 -9.21 30.12
CA VAL A 115 -53.06 -9.53 31.25
C VAL A 115 -53.25 -11.04 31.39
N LEU A 116 -53.51 -11.72 30.28
CA LEU A 116 -53.70 -13.17 30.27
C LEU A 116 -52.41 -13.92 30.63
N TYR A 117 -51.26 -13.43 30.13
CA TYR A 117 -49.95 -13.99 30.51
C TYR A 117 -49.65 -13.81 32.02
N MET A 118 -49.92 -12.62 32.57
CA MET A 118 -49.73 -12.35 33.99
C MET A 118 -50.63 -13.23 34.85
N ALA A 119 -51.90 -13.45 34.44
CA ALA A 119 -52.81 -14.35 35.09
C ALA A 119 -52.30 -15.81 35.09
N ALA A 120 -51.74 -16.25 33.93
CA ALA A 120 -51.13 -17.59 33.84
C ALA A 120 -49.89 -17.72 34.74
N SER A 121 -49.06 -16.67 34.80
CA SER A 121 -47.88 -16.63 35.67
C SER A 121 -48.25 -16.67 37.18
N GLN A 122 -49.34 -16.02 37.57
CA GLN A 122 -49.87 -16.09 38.95
C GLN A 122 -50.41 -17.49 39.28
N ALA A 123 -51.10 -18.12 38.33
CA ALA A 123 -51.57 -19.48 38.49
C ALA A 123 -50.43 -20.47 38.68
N ALA A 124 -49.33 -20.35 37.90
CA ALA A 124 -48.14 -21.18 38.04
C ALA A 124 -47.46 -21.05 39.41
N ASN A 125 -47.47 -19.87 39.99
CA ASN A 125 -46.85 -19.60 41.30
C ASN A 125 -47.79 -19.86 42.54
N GLY A 126 -48.96 -20.48 42.31
CA GLY A 126 -49.87 -20.90 43.38
C GLY A 126 -50.58 -19.74 44.07
N THR A 127 -50.48 -18.53 43.62
CA THR A 127 -51.23 -17.38 44.14
C THR A 127 -52.50 -17.24 43.30
N GLY A 128 -53.47 -18.13 43.56
CA GLY A 128 -54.77 -18.12 42.89
C GLY A 128 -55.44 -16.75 43.01
N MET A 129 -55.98 -16.20 41.88
CA MET A 129 -56.73 -14.94 41.91
C MET A 129 -57.83 -14.97 42.97
N PRO A 130 -57.81 -14.12 44.00
CA PRO A 130 -58.99 -13.95 44.85
C PRO A 130 -60.03 -13.21 43.99
N ALA A 131 -61.21 -13.74 43.92
CA ALA A 131 -62.36 -13.19 43.19
C ALA A 131 -62.80 -11.77 43.66
N GLN A 132 -62.04 -11.10 44.49
CA GLN A 132 -62.35 -9.80 45.07
C GLN A 132 -61.26 -8.73 45.07
N SER A 133 -60.06 -9.01 44.58
CA SER A 133 -59.00 -7.95 44.50
C SER A 133 -58.19 -8.05 43.25
N MET A 134 -58.56 -7.34 42.17
CA MET A 134 -57.61 -6.78 41.23
C MET A 134 -56.93 -5.63 41.99
N ALA A 135 -55.85 -5.94 42.67
CA ALA A 135 -54.94 -4.93 43.22
C ALA A 135 -54.39 -4.11 42.12
N PRO A 136 -54.14 -2.80 42.30
CA PRO A 136 -53.58 -1.98 41.20
C PRO A 136 -52.24 -2.57 40.75
N LEU A 137 -52.05 -2.67 39.44
CA LEU A 137 -50.85 -3.21 38.74
C LEU A 137 -49.55 -2.50 39.14
N SER A 138 -49.62 -1.42 39.92
CA SER A 138 -48.48 -0.65 40.44
C SER A 138 -47.70 -1.33 41.56
N GLU A 139 -48.18 -2.44 42.15
CA GLU A 139 -47.51 -3.16 43.23
C GLU A 139 -46.73 -4.40 42.78
N TYR A 140 -46.67 -4.68 41.45
CA TYR A 140 -45.87 -5.80 40.97
C TYR A 140 -44.48 -5.33 40.55
N PRO A 141 -43.40 -5.80 41.20
CA PRO A 141 -42.05 -5.59 40.70
C PRO A 141 -41.92 -6.29 39.33
N ALA A 142 -41.46 -5.57 38.34
CA ALA A 142 -40.99 -6.17 37.11
C ALA A 142 -40.05 -7.33 37.46
N ALA A 143 -40.21 -8.50 36.85
CA ALA A 143 -39.49 -9.71 37.18
C ALA A 143 -38.00 -9.43 37.37
N SER A 144 -37.56 -9.29 38.61
CA SER A 144 -36.18 -9.08 38.97
C SER A 144 -35.42 -10.39 38.74
N SER A 145 -34.59 -10.44 37.73
CA SER A 145 -33.51 -11.41 37.70
C SER A 145 -32.60 -11.14 38.91
N GLY A 146 -32.69 -11.98 39.94
CA GLY A 146 -31.99 -11.79 41.20
C GLY A 146 -30.49 -11.67 41.06
N ALA A 147 -29.99 -10.49 41.38
CA ALA A 147 -28.58 -10.27 41.72
C ALA A 147 -28.56 -9.78 43.17
N ALA A 148 -28.19 -10.66 44.08
CA ALA A 148 -28.06 -10.40 45.52
C ALA A 148 -26.98 -9.37 45.81
N GLU A 149 -27.35 -8.24 46.43
CA GLU A 149 -26.41 -7.44 47.20
C GLU A 149 -26.09 -8.17 48.52
N SER A 150 -24.86 -8.66 48.63
CA SER A 150 -24.31 -9.15 49.88
C SER A 150 -23.78 -8.00 50.72
N THR A 151 -24.59 -7.51 51.68
CA THR A 151 -24.05 -6.86 52.89
C THR A 151 -24.03 -7.86 54.01
N ALA A 152 -22.82 -8.13 54.52
CA ALA A 152 -22.57 -9.01 55.62
C ALA A 152 -23.21 -8.51 56.93
N SER A 153 -24.11 -9.31 57.50
CA SER A 153 -24.22 -9.46 58.95
C SER A 153 -24.92 -10.77 59.26
N SER A 154 -24.29 -11.52 60.16
CA SER A 154 -24.60 -12.83 60.69
C SER A 154 -26.04 -13.04 61.14
N GLU A 155 -26.52 -14.23 60.86
CA GLU A 155 -27.34 -15.17 61.63
C GLU A 155 -28.50 -15.76 60.82
N SER A 156 -28.39 -17.05 60.63
CA SER A 156 -29.40 -18.08 60.38
C SER A 156 -30.84 -17.64 60.05
N ALA A 157 -31.21 -17.68 58.79
CA ALA A 157 -32.50 -18.09 58.25
C ALA A 157 -32.34 -18.66 56.88
N GLU A 158 -32.74 -19.88 56.64
CA GLU A 158 -32.93 -20.44 55.29
C GLU A 158 -34.01 -19.63 54.58
N ASP A 159 -33.63 -18.62 53.80
CA ASP A 159 -34.51 -17.90 52.89
C ASP A 159 -34.49 -18.63 51.54
N THR A 160 -35.46 -19.52 51.35
CA THR A 160 -35.87 -20.06 50.10
C THR A 160 -36.35 -18.87 49.24
N ALA A 161 -35.44 -18.31 48.43
CA ALA A 161 -35.85 -17.48 47.29
C ALA A 161 -36.81 -18.33 46.46
N ALA A 162 -38.09 -17.97 46.45
CA ALA A 162 -39.08 -18.61 45.61
C ALA A 162 -38.65 -18.38 44.15
N GLU A 163 -38.11 -19.40 43.50
CA GLU A 163 -37.92 -19.42 42.05
C GLU A 163 -39.30 -19.15 41.44
N THR A 164 -39.46 -18.00 40.76
CA THR A 164 -40.67 -17.67 40.01
C THR A 164 -40.80 -18.70 38.90
N ILE A 165 -41.77 -19.60 39.04
CA ILE A 165 -41.99 -20.67 38.05
C ILE A 165 -42.62 -20.04 36.83
N ALA A 166 -41.99 -20.23 35.63
CA ALA A 166 -42.56 -19.76 34.39
C ALA A 166 -43.90 -20.47 34.11
N PRO A 167 -44.94 -19.77 33.62
CA PRO A 167 -46.22 -20.38 33.33
C PRO A 167 -46.09 -21.43 32.22
N THR A 168 -46.89 -22.47 32.31
CA THR A 168 -46.97 -23.57 31.32
C THR A 168 -48.28 -23.48 30.53
N ALA A 169 -48.38 -24.24 29.43
CA ALA A 169 -49.59 -24.38 28.67
C ALA A 169 -50.81 -24.82 29.53
N ALA A 170 -50.58 -25.67 30.55
CA ALA A 170 -51.62 -26.10 31.47
C ALA A 170 -52.15 -24.97 32.37
N ASP A 171 -51.27 -24.03 32.77
CA ASP A 171 -51.66 -22.86 33.54
C ASP A 171 -52.48 -21.89 32.69
N LEU A 172 -52.16 -21.74 31.40
CA LEU A 172 -52.95 -20.97 30.45
C LEU A 172 -54.37 -21.58 30.30
N ASP A 173 -54.47 -22.91 30.16
CA ASP A 173 -55.74 -23.60 30.04
C ASP A 173 -56.61 -23.41 31.32
N ALA A 174 -56.00 -23.49 32.49
CA ALA A 174 -56.69 -23.24 33.75
C ALA A 174 -57.24 -21.83 33.86
N VAL A 175 -56.46 -20.83 33.45
CA VAL A 175 -56.84 -19.42 33.43
C VAL A 175 -57.94 -19.16 32.40
N CYS A 176 -57.84 -19.69 31.18
CA CYS A 176 -58.88 -19.59 30.17
C CYS A 176 -60.21 -20.21 30.65
N ALA A 177 -60.16 -21.36 31.35
CA ALA A 177 -61.36 -21.96 31.95
C ALA A 177 -61.93 -21.09 33.06
N GLN A 178 -61.13 -20.44 33.90
CA GLN A 178 -61.56 -19.47 34.94
C GLN A 178 -62.28 -18.28 34.30
N PHE A 179 -61.73 -17.66 33.22
CA PHE A 179 -62.36 -16.56 32.51
C PHE A 179 -63.69 -16.99 31.90
N ALA A 180 -63.75 -18.18 31.31
CA ALA A 180 -65.01 -18.73 30.80
C ALA A 180 -66.10 -18.97 31.89
N ALA A 181 -65.68 -19.41 33.04
CA ALA A 181 -66.56 -19.56 34.20
C ALA A 181 -67.05 -18.19 34.76
N MET A 182 -66.15 -17.21 34.86
CA MET A 182 -66.48 -15.82 35.25
C MET A 182 -67.52 -15.17 34.30
N ALA A 183 -67.41 -15.39 32.99
CA ALA A 183 -68.33 -14.88 32.00
C ALA A 183 -69.75 -15.41 32.15
N GLN A 184 -69.96 -16.57 32.85
CA GLN A 184 -71.25 -17.19 33.14
C GLN A 184 -71.89 -16.78 34.50
N MET A 185 -71.18 -15.99 35.32
CA MET A 185 -71.70 -15.55 36.61
C MET A 185 -72.75 -14.46 36.50
N PRO A 186 -73.83 -14.53 37.27
CA PRO A 186 -74.86 -13.47 37.31
C PRO A 186 -74.25 -12.20 37.91
N GLY A 187 -74.19 -11.11 37.11
CA GLY A 187 -73.65 -9.82 37.52
C GLY A 187 -72.29 -9.48 36.90
N PHE A 188 -71.71 -10.34 36.06
CA PHE A 188 -70.52 -10.04 35.27
C PHE A 188 -70.79 -8.94 34.28
N SER A 189 -70.02 -7.83 34.34
CA SER A 189 -70.07 -6.75 33.34
C SER A 189 -68.69 -6.57 32.77
N ARG A 190 -68.60 -6.67 31.42
CA ARG A 190 -67.38 -6.43 30.64
C ARG A 190 -66.86 -5.00 30.85
N GLU A 191 -67.79 -4.02 31.01
CA GLU A 191 -67.44 -2.62 31.26
C GLU A 191 -66.66 -2.42 32.57
N MET A 192 -66.92 -3.26 33.61
CA MET A 192 -66.25 -3.21 34.93
C MET A 192 -64.77 -3.63 34.78
N ILE A 193 -64.48 -4.68 33.98
CA ILE A 193 -63.10 -5.14 33.73
C ILE A 193 -62.35 -4.07 32.92
N GLN A 194 -62.98 -3.48 31.90
CA GLN A 194 -62.36 -2.43 31.12
C GLN A 194 -62.06 -1.17 31.90
N GLN A 195 -62.97 -0.77 32.80
CA GLN A 195 -62.75 0.41 33.62
C GLN A 195 -61.61 0.21 34.60
N GLN A 196 -61.44 -1.00 35.12
CA GLN A 196 -60.27 -1.39 35.95
C GLN A 196 -59.00 -1.44 35.12
N LEU A 197 -59.06 -1.99 33.92
CA LEU A 197 -57.89 -2.06 32.99
C LEU A 197 -57.46 -0.65 32.56
N ALA A 198 -58.40 0.21 32.19
CA ALA A 198 -58.15 1.60 31.80
C ALA A 198 -57.54 2.42 32.97
N SER A 199 -58.06 2.18 34.21
CA SER A 199 -57.49 2.85 35.39
C SER A 199 -56.06 2.38 35.73
N ALA A 200 -55.77 1.13 35.47
CA ALA A 200 -54.42 0.58 35.62
C ALA A 200 -53.46 1.11 34.54
N MET A 201 -53.92 1.19 33.30
CA MET A 201 -53.15 1.75 32.19
C MET A 201 -52.79 3.24 32.35
N ALA A 202 -53.72 4.02 32.91
CA ALA A 202 -53.48 5.45 33.18
C ALA A 202 -52.35 5.73 34.19
N GLN A 203 -51.88 4.70 34.90
CA GLN A 203 -50.79 4.77 35.86
C GLN A 203 -49.46 4.24 35.31
N ILE A 204 -49.46 3.66 34.11
CA ILE A 204 -48.27 3.05 33.49
C ILE A 204 -47.61 4.09 32.54
N ASP A 205 -46.32 4.33 32.71
CA ASP A 205 -45.53 5.22 31.84
C ASP A 205 -45.30 4.54 30.47
N GLU A 206 -45.20 5.34 29.41
CA GLU A 206 -45.04 4.87 28.02
C GLU A 206 -43.81 3.96 27.83
N THR A 207 -42.77 4.17 28.66
CA THR A 207 -41.57 3.32 28.69
C THR A 207 -41.83 1.93 29.26
N THR A 208 -42.72 1.84 30.28
CA THR A 208 -43.14 0.57 30.90
C THR A 208 -44.05 -0.20 29.93
N LEU A 209 -44.87 0.50 29.16
CA LEU A 209 -45.75 -0.11 28.18
C LEU A 209 -44.96 -0.82 27.05
N SER A 210 -43.85 -0.21 26.57
CA SER A 210 -42.98 -0.81 25.56
C SER A 210 -42.25 -2.07 26.07
N SER A 211 -41.88 -2.10 27.38
CA SER A 211 -41.29 -3.28 28.01
C SER A 211 -42.27 -4.41 28.19
N MET A 212 -43.55 -4.06 28.45
CA MET A 212 -44.62 -5.03 28.58
C MET A 212 -45.05 -5.64 27.23
N ALA A 213 -44.84 -4.96 26.12
CA ALA A 213 -45.11 -5.49 24.76
C ALA A 213 -44.32 -6.78 24.45
N SER A 214 -43.12 -6.94 25.03
CA SER A 214 -42.35 -8.18 24.89
C SER A 214 -42.99 -9.36 25.63
N GLN A 215 -43.77 -9.09 26.69
CA GLN A 215 -44.51 -10.10 27.45
C GLN A 215 -45.76 -10.60 26.68
N ALA A 216 -46.34 -9.77 25.83
CA ALA A 216 -47.43 -10.19 24.95
C ALA A 216 -46.99 -11.33 23.99
N SER A 217 -45.79 -11.26 23.48
CA SER A 217 -45.21 -12.33 22.63
C SER A 217 -45.01 -13.65 23.40
N LEU A 218 -44.83 -13.59 24.74
CA LEU A 218 -44.70 -14.78 25.58
C LEU A 218 -46.04 -15.52 25.74
N LEU A 219 -47.18 -14.81 25.74
CA LEU A 219 -48.49 -15.49 25.71
C LEU A 219 -48.66 -16.29 24.42
N VAL A 220 -48.28 -15.70 23.27
CA VAL A 220 -48.31 -16.41 21.97
C VAL A 220 -47.41 -17.66 22.00
N SER A 221 -46.26 -17.59 22.67
CA SER A 221 -45.38 -18.73 22.89
C SER A 221 -46.06 -19.86 23.65
N LEU A 222 -46.73 -19.52 24.78
CA LEU A 222 -47.51 -20.47 25.57
C LEU A 222 -48.67 -21.06 24.76
N GLU A 223 -49.34 -20.25 23.96
CA GLU A 223 -50.42 -20.70 23.09
C GLU A 223 -49.92 -21.71 22.05
N TYR A 224 -48.76 -21.44 21.41
CA TYR A 224 -48.14 -22.38 20.47
C TYR A 224 -47.60 -23.64 21.16
N GLU A 225 -47.14 -23.55 22.40
CA GLU A 225 -46.77 -24.70 23.22
C GLU A 225 -48.01 -25.58 23.50
N ALA A 226 -49.13 -24.97 23.85
CA ALA A 226 -50.41 -25.65 24.06
C ALA A 226 -50.95 -26.32 22.78
N GLN A 227 -50.64 -25.74 21.59
CA GLN A 227 -50.95 -26.33 20.30
C GLN A 227 -49.92 -27.38 19.85
N GLY A 228 -48.77 -27.53 20.56
CA GLY A 228 -47.67 -28.45 20.18
C GLY A 228 -46.84 -28.03 18.98
N VAL A 229 -46.95 -26.76 18.51
CA VAL A 229 -46.27 -26.24 17.33
C VAL A 229 -45.13 -25.26 17.64
N ALA A 230 -44.93 -24.91 18.91
CA ALA A 230 -43.94 -23.91 19.35
C ALA A 230 -42.53 -24.18 18.80
N HIS A 231 -42.07 -25.43 18.86
CA HIS A 231 -40.75 -25.83 18.37
C HIS A 231 -40.58 -25.63 16.87
N ASP A 232 -41.58 -25.95 16.09
CA ASP A 232 -41.54 -25.81 14.61
C ASP A 232 -41.53 -24.33 14.21
N VAL A 233 -42.30 -23.48 14.88
CA VAL A 233 -42.33 -22.03 14.67
C VAL A 233 -40.96 -21.43 15.01
N GLN A 234 -40.39 -21.77 16.14
CA GLN A 234 -39.07 -21.31 16.56
C GLN A 234 -37.99 -21.72 15.56
N MET A 235 -37.95 -23.01 15.19
CA MET A 235 -36.95 -23.52 14.26
C MET A 235 -37.09 -22.89 12.87
N GLN A 236 -38.30 -22.71 12.38
CA GLN A 236 -38.53 -22.04 11.08
C GLN A 236 -38.03 -20.58 11.11
N TYR A 237 -38.27 -19.87 12.22
CA TYR A 237 -37.74 -18.50 12.39
C TYR A 237 -36.23 -18.49 12.40
N LEU A 238 -35.58 -19.33 13.22
CA LEU A 238 -34.13 -19.43 13.33
C LEU A 238 -33.48 -19.79 12.00
N PHE A 239 -34.05 -20.74 11.25
CA PHE A 239 -33.54 -21.07 9.90
C PHE A 239 -33.72 -19.94 8.91
N ARG A 240 -34.82 -19.19 8.97
CA ARG A 240 -35.06 -18.04 8.08
C ARG A 240 -34.05 -16.90 8.37
N VAL A 241 -33.93 -16.48 9.63
CA VAL A 241 -33.03 -15.40 10.02
C VAL A 241 -31.56 -15.82 9.87
N GLY A 242 -31.23 -17.03 10.28
CA GLY A 242 -29.88 -17.62 10.09
C GLY A 242 -29.49 -17.72 8.61
N GLY A 243 -30.45 -18.09 7.75
CA GLY A 243 -30.27 -18.12 6.28
C GLY A 243 -30.03 -16.73 5.70
N GLN A 244 -30.77 -15.72 6.18
CA GLN A 244 -30.57 -14.30 5.78
C GLN A 244 -29.19 -13.81 6.23
N MET A 245 -28.78 -14.08 7.48
CA MET A 245 -27.47 -13.75 8.04
C MET A 245 -26.33 -14.41 7.23
N LEU A 246 -26.50 -15.69 6.87
CA LEU A 246 -25.54 -16.42 6.02
C LEU A 246 -25.46 -15.79 4.62
N GLY A 247 -26.61 -15.46 4.02
CA GLY A 247 -26.66 -14.78 2.72
C GLY A 247 -25.96 -13.44 2.72
N LEU A 248 -26.16 -12.64 3.77
CA LEU A 248 -25.50 -11.35 3.98
C LEU A 248 -23.98 -11.52 4.14
N THR A 249 -23.56 -12.51 4.92
CA THR A 249 -22.14 -12.84 5.12
C THR A 249 -21.48 -13.28 3.80
N LEU A 250 -22.14 -14.11 3.01
CA LEU A 250 -21.64 -14.51 1.69
C LEU A 250 -21.53 -13.32 0.74
N LEU A 251 -22.51 -12.44 0.72
CA LEU A 251 -22.46 -11.19 -0.05
C LEU A 251 -21.24 -10.35 0.38
N MET A 252 -21.04 -10.17 1.68
CA MET A 252 -19.89 -9.44 2.23
C MET A 252 -18.56 -10.05 1.77
N VAL A 253 -18.41 -11.37 1.81
CA VAL A 253 -17.20 -12.08 1.34
C VAL A 253 -16.95 -11.83 -0.15
N VAL A 254 -17.98 -11.93 -0.99
CA VAL A 254 -17.86 -11.65 -2.44
C VAL A 254 -17.43 -10.21 -2.68
N VAL A 255 -18.06 -9.26 -1.99
CA VAL A 255 -17.73 -7.83 -2.09
C VAL A 255 -16.30 -7.57 -1.62
N ALA A 256 -15.87 -8.15 -0.51
CA ALA A 256 -14.50 -8.01 0.01
C ALA A 256 -13.45 -8.56 -0.96
N ILE A 257 -13.73 -9.68 -1.63
CA ILE A 257 -12.88 -10.24 -2.70
C ILE A 257 -12.79 -9.28 -3.88
N LEU A 258 -13.92 -8.74 -4.34
CA LEU A 258 -13.96 -7.78 -5.45
C LEU A 258 -13.19 -6.49 -5.13
N VAL A 259 -13.37 -5.94 -3.93
CA VAL A 259 -12.60 -4.78 -3.42
C VAL A 259 -11.10 -5.09 -3.45
N GLY A 260 -10.71 -6.26 -2.90
CA GLY A 260 -9.31 -6.69 -2.88
C GLY A 260 -8.72 -6.82 -4.28
N LEU A 261 -9.46 -7.40 -5.20
CA LEU A 261 -9.04 -7.62 -6.59
C LEU A 261 -8.87 -6.29 -7.35
N ILE A 262 -9.85 -5.37 -7.24
CA ILE A 262 -9.80 -4.08 -7.91
C ILE A 262 -8.69 -3.21 -7.31
N ALA A 263 -8.59 -3.13 -5.99
CA ALA A 263 -7.56 -2.36 -5.30
C ALA A 263 -6.14 -2.84 -5.67
N SER A 264 -5.93 -4.16 -5.73
CA SER A 264 -4.64 -4.74 -6.13
C SER A 264 -4.31 -4.45 -7.60
N ARG A 265 -5.29 -4.56 -8.51
CA ARG A 265 -5.12 -4.21 -9.93
C ARG A 265 -4.76 -2.74 -10.14
N VAL A 266 -5.48 -1.82 -9.50
CA VAL A 266 -5.23 -0.38 -9.57
C VAL A 266 -3.83 -0.07 -9.05
N SER A 267 -3.47 -0.61 -7.89
CA SER A 267 -2.15 -0.42 -7.28
C SER A 267 -1.02 -0.97 -8.15
N ALA A 268 -1.19 -2.16 -8.73
CA ALA A 268 -0.21 -2.74 -9.66
C ALA A 268 -0.06 -1.89 -10.93
N ALA A 269 -1.16 -1.35 -11.47
CA ALA A 269 -1.14 -0.44 -12.62
C ALA A 269 -0.37 0.85 -12.30
N ILE A 270 -0.63 1.47 -11.13
CA ILE A 270 0.11 2.64 -10.64
C ILE A 270 1.60 2.32 -10.52
N GLY A 271 1.96 1.17 -9.94
CA GLY A 271 3.35 0.73 -9.81
C GLY A 271 4.05 0.56 -11.17
N ARG A 272 3.36 -0.06 -12.14
CA ARG A 272 3.85 -0.18 -13.52
C ARG A 272 4.07 1.18 -14.17
N ASP A 273 3.11 2.08 -14.06
CA ASP A 273 3.15 3.39 -14.72
C ASP A 273 4.24 4.28 -14.10
N LEU A 274 4.41 4.23 -12.78
CA LEU A 274 5.51 4.91 -12.09
C LEU A 274 6.87 4.36 -12.52
N ARG A 275 7.04 3.02 -12.59
CA ARG A 275 8.30 2.41 -13.08
C ARG A 275 8.61 2.84 -14.50
N ARG A 276 7.61 2.79 -15.39
CA ARG A 276 7.77 3.23 -16.77
C ARG A 276 8.18 4.69 -16.85
N GLN A 277 7.50 5.57 -16.11
CA GLN A 277 7.79 7.01 -16.13
C GLN A 277 9.18 7.30 -15.57
N THR A 278 9.52 6.74 -14.39
CA THR A 278 10.82 6.94 -13.74
C THR A 278 11.95 6.40 -14.64
N PHE A 279 11.81 5.19 -15.17
CA PHE A 279 12.82 4.59 -16.03
C PHE A 279 12.98 5.38 -17.34
N SER A 280 11.89 5.82 -17.95
CA SER A 280 11.93 6.68 -19.13
C SER A 280 12.68 7.99 -18.86
N SER A 281 12.44 8.64 -17.70
CA SER A 281 13.18 9.86 -17.32
C SER A 281 14.67 9.57 -17.16
N VAL A 282 15.03 8.51 -16.44
CA VAL A 282 16.43 8.14 -16.16
C VAL A 282 17.22 7.81 -17.43
N ILE A 283 16.62 7.15 -18.42
CA ILE A 283 17.29 6.82 -19.68
C ILE A 283 17.61 8.08 -20.51
N HIS A 284 16.80 9.13 -20.35
CA HIS A 284 17.01 10.40 -21.08
C HIS A 284 17.81 11.44 -20.27
N PHE A 285 18.26 11.10 -19.07
CA PHE A 285 19.12 11.98 -18.28
C PHE A 285 20.50 12.14 -18.95
N SER A 286 21.05 13.33 -18.85
CA SER A 286 22.47 13.58 -19.14
C SER A 286 23.35 13.08 -17.99
N ASN A 287 24.67 13.10 -18.19
CA ASN A 287 25.60 12.72 -17.13
C ASN A 287 25.45 13.59 -15.87
N ALA A 288 25.10 14.86 -16.02
CA ALA A 288 24.92 15.79 -14.91
C ALA A 288 23.80 15.33 -13.96
N GLU A 289 22.65 14.90 -14.49
CA GLU A 289 21.54 14.42 -13.67
C GLU A 289 21.88 13.05 -13.04
N ILE A 290 22.55 12.15 -13.79
CA ILE A 290 22.96 10.84 -13.26
C ILE A 290 23.94 10.99 -12.07
N GLU A 291 24.87 11.94 -12.14
CA GLU A 291 25.81 12.22 -11.06
C GLU A 291 25.10 12.80 -9.83
N ASN A 292 24.11 13.70 -10.00
CA ASN A 292 23.33 14.27 -8.90
C ASN A 292 22.55 13.22 -8.10
N PHE A 293 21.97 12.22 -8.78
CA PHE A 293 21.11 11.23 -8.11
C PHE A 293 21.86 10.01 -7.57
N SER A 294 23.03 9.70 -8.01
CA SER A 294 23.75 8.45 -7.84
C SER A 294 22.99 7.20 -8.34
N THR A 295 23.70 6.24 -8.92
CA THR A 295 23.08 5.00 -9.45
C THR A 295 22.34 4.20 -8.37
N ALA A 296 22.90 4.10 -7.14
CA ALA A 296 22.27 3.38 -6.05
C ALA A 296 20.93 4.01 -5.63
N SER A 297 20.85 5.34 -5.61
CA SER A 297 19.62 6.08 -5.33
C SER A 297 18.56 5.84 -6.40
N LEU A 298 18.93 5.90 -7.67
CA LEU A 298 18.02 5.66 -8.80
C LEU A 298 17.45 4.23 -8.78
N ILE A 299 18.27 3.23 -8.46
CA ILE A 299 17.81 1.83 -8.29
C ILE A 299 16.78 1.77 -7.17
N THR A 300 17.05 2.34 -5.99
CA THR A 300 16.12 2.34 -4.87
C THR A 300 14.80 3.02 -5.20
N ARG A 301 14.83 4.16 -5.92
CA ARG A 301 13.65 4.92 -6.33
C ARG A 301 12.81 4.15 -7.35
N THR A 302 13.42 3.40 -8.26
CA THR A 302 12.70 2.60 -9.26
C THR A 302 12.15 1.27 -8.73
N THR A 303 12.65 0.78 -7.60
CA THR A 303 12.26 -0.49 -6.99
C THR A 303 11.49 -0.27 -5.67
N ASN A 304 12.22 -0.05 -4.58
CA ASN A 304 11.66 -0.02 -3.23
C ASN A 304 10.68 1.13 -2.98
N ASP A 305 11.02 2.35 -3.42
CA ASP A 305 10.16 3.52 -3.21
C ASP A 305 8.82 3.35 -3.96
N ILE A 306 8.84 2.84 -5.20
CA ILE A 306 7.62 2.55 -5.96
C ILE A 306 6.82 1.42 -5.31
N GLN A 307 7.48 0.38 -4.80
CA GLN A 307 6.80 -0.71 -4.10
C GLN A 307 6.11 -0.21 -2.83
N GLN A 308 6.73 0.72 -2.10
CA GLN A 308 6.14 1.34 -0.91
C GLN A 308 4.91 2.18 -1.26
N VAL A 309 4.96 2.99 -2.34
CA VAL A 309 3.81 3.74 -2.84
C VAL A 309 2.69 2.78 -3.27
N GLN A 310 3.04 1.71 -4.00
CA GLN A 310 2.10 0.68 -4.43
C GLN A 310 1.38 0.03 -3.23
N PHE A 311 2.11 -0.34 -2.19
CA PHE A 311 1.54 -0.95 -0.98
C PHE A 311 0.57 -0.01 -0.27
N VAL A 312 0.95 1.26 -0.12
CA VAL A 312 0.07 2.26 0.51
C VAL A 312 -1.16 2.56 -0.33
N CYS A 313 -1.09 2.51 -1.66
CA CYS A 313 -2.29 2.64 -2.51
C CYS A 313 -3.32 1.54 -2.23
N VAL A 314 -2.89 0.28 -1.99
CA VAL A 314 -3.81 -0.80 -1.58
C VAL A 314 -4.46 -0.49 -0.24
N ILE A 315 -3.66 -0.05 0.74
CA ILE A 315 -4.16 0.28 2.08
C ILE A 315 -5.14 1.45 2.04
N LEU A 316 -4.82 2.51 1.27
CA LEU A 316 -5.70 3.66 1.09
C LEU A 316 -7.06 3.25 0.53
N LEU A 317 -7.08 2.43 -0.51
CA LEU A 317 -8.31 1.98 -1.15
C LEU A 317 -9.13 1.04 -0.26
N ARG A 318 -8.50 0.21 0.58
CA ARG A 318 -9.20 -0.80 1.38
C ARG A 318 -9.53 -0.33 2.80
N MET A 319 -8.59 0.36 3.47
CA MET A 319 -8.72 0.68 4.91
C MET A 319 -9.13 2.12 5.15
N VAL A 320 -8.52 3.08 4.45
CA VAL A 320 -8.79 4.51 4.70
C VAL A 320 -10.20 4.91 4.27
N ALA A 321 -10.73 4.29 3.23
CA ALA A 321 -12.10 4.52 2.83
C ALA A 321 -13.12 3.74 3.68
N TYR A 322 -12.77 2.50 4.08
CA TYR A 322 -13.65 1.61 4.83
C TYR A 322 -13.83 2.00 6.31
N ALA A 323 -12.70 2.33 7.00
CA ALA A 323 -12.76 2.58 8.44
C ALA A 323 -13.68 3.76 8.84
N PRO A 324 -13.70 4.93 8.16
CA PRO A 324 -14.64 5.97 8.47
C PRO A 324 -16.10 5.56 8.25
N ILE A 325 -16.40 4.79 7.20
CA ILE A 325 -17.75 4.33 6.91
C ILE A 325 -18.23 3.40 8.04
N LEU A 326 -17.38 2.46 8.43
CA LEU A 326 -17.69 1.52 9.52
C LEU A 326 -17.82 2.23 10.87
N GLY A 327 -16.89 3.13 11.20
CA GLY A 327 -16.90 3.86 12.46
C GLY A 327 -18.09 4.80 12.61
N ILE A 328 -18.38 5.61 11.58
CA ILE A 328 -19.54 6.53 11.58
C ILE A 328 -20.85 5.73 11.55
N GLY A 329 -20.92 4.68 10.72
CA GLY A 329 -22.08 3.81 10.64
C GLY A 329 -22.39 3.14 11.97
N GLY A 330 -21.37 2.60 12.67
CA GLY A 330 -21.53 2.02 14.00
C GLY A 330 -22.06 3.01 15.04
N VAL A 331 -21.51 4.24 15.05
CA VAL A 331 -22.01 5.31 15.93
C VAL A 331 -23.49 5.65 15.62
N LEU A 332 -23.85 5.74 14.33
CA LEU A 332 -25.23 6.02 13.93
C LEU A 332 -26.21 4.93 14.38
N HIS A 333 -25.85 3.65 14.21
CA HIS A 333 -26.69 2.53 14.69
C HIS A 333 -26.91 2.58 16.20
N VAL A 334 -25.84 2.87 16.96
CA VAL A 334 -25.94 3.00 18.44
C VAL A 334 -26.84 4.18 18.87
N VAL A 335 -26.74 5.33 18.18
CA VAL A 335 -27.54 6.51 18.49
C VAL A 335 -29.02 6.27 18.15
N GLN A 336 -29.31 5.56 17.05
CA GLN A 336 -30.69 5.23 16.62
C GLN A 336 -31.37 4.22 17.52
N GLY A 337 -30.61 3.35 18.19
CA GLY A 337 -31.14 2.33 19.11
C GLY A 337 -31.81 2.89 20.39
N ASN A 338 -31.74 4.20 20.64
CA ASN A 338 -32.42 4.94 21.73
C ASN A 338 -32.31 4.36 23.15
N THR A 339 -31.27 3.54 23.39
CA THR A 339 -31.09 2.81 24.68
C THR A 339 -30.56 3.67 25.81
N GLY A 340 -30.36 4.98 25.60
CA GLY A 340 -29.76 5.88 26.60
C GLY A 340 -28.28 5.63 26.90
N LEU A 341 -27.64 4.61 26.28
CA LEU A 341 -26.27 4.19 26.56
C LEU A 341 -25.25 4.79 25.56
N ALA A 342 -25.68 5.64 24.64
CA ALA A 342 -24.81 6.26 23.59
C ALA A 342 -23.60 7.02 24.18
N TRP A 343 -23.72 7.57 25.43
CA TRP A 343 -22.63 8.25 26.11
C TRP A 343 -21.41 7.34 26.36
N ILE A 344 -21.60 6.02 26.51
CA ILE A 344 -20.53 5.04 26.69
C ILE A 344 -19.67 4.98 25.43
N ILE A 345 -20.28 5.01 24.23
CA ILE A 345 -19.56 5.05 22.95
C ILE A 345 -18.79 6.35 22.79
N VAL A 346 -19.38 7.48 23.19
CA VAL A 346 -18.67 8.78 23.15
C VAL A 346 -17.45 8.73 24.06
N LEU A 347 -17.58 8.16 25.27
CA LEU A 347 -16.47 7.97 26.20
C LEU A 347 -15.37 7.08 25.58
N ASP A 348 -15.76 5.95 24.98
CA ASP A 348 -14.85 5.02 24.31
C ASP A 348 -14.06 5.71 23.20
N VAL A 349 -14.75 6.40 22.28
CA VAL A 349 -14.12 7.14 21.18
C VAL A 349 -13.17 8.22 21.70
N VAL A 350 -13.55 8.96 22.74
CA VAL A 350 -12.68 9.98 23.34
C VAL A 350 -11.44 9.35 23.97
N LEU A 351 -11.58 8.25 24.70
CA LEU A 351 -10.43 7.52 25.28
C LEU A 351 -9.49 6.99 24.21
N LEU A 352 -10.04 6.41 23.13
CA LEU A 352 -9.25 5.93 21.98
C LEU A 352 -8.50 7.05 21.29
N LEU A 353 -9.16 8.18 21.02
CA LEU A 353 -8.50 9.35 20.41
C LEU A 353 -7.40 9.91 21.31
N CYS A 354 -7.65 10.04 22.62
CA CYS A 354 -6.65 10.47 23.58
C CYS A 354 -5.43 9.52 23.59
N LEU A 355 -5.67 8.21 23.61
CA LEU A 355 -4.61 7.20 23.55
C LEU A 355 -3.78 7.31 22.27
N ILE A 356 -4.44 7.39 21.10
CA ILE A 356 -3.76 7.50 19.81
C ILE A 356 -2.93 8.79 19.75
N VAL A 357 -3.51 9.94 20.10
CA VAL A 357 -2.82 11.24 20.10
C VAL A 357 -1.63 11.22 21.07
N PHE A 358 -1.81 10.67 22.27
CA PHE A 358 -0.73 10.53 23.27
C PHE A 358 0.44 9.69 22.73
N LEU A 359 0.14 8.50 22.21
CA LEU A 359 1.18 7.61 21.67
C LEU A 359 1.87 8.19 20.44
N MET A 360 1.11 8.83 19.55
CA MET A 360 1.69 9.50 18.37
C MET A 360 2.64 10.62 18.76
N ASN A 361 2.29 11.46 19.73
CA ASN A 361 3.16 12.54 20.21
C ASN A 361 4.47 12.02 20.85
N ILE A 362 4.43 10.85 21.49
CA ILE A 362 5.61 10.22 22.10
C ILE A 362 6.46 9.48 21.04
N ALA A 363 5.83 8.73 20.14
CA ALA A 363 6.52 7.86 19.21
C ALA A 363 7.11 8.60 18.00
N MET A 364 6.38 9.57 17.41
CA MET A 364 6.79 10.25 16.17
C MET A 364 8.16 10.97 16.26
N PRO A 365 8.49 11.72 17.34
CA PRO A 365 9.82 12.31 17.47
C PRO A 365 10.93 11.25 17.52
N LYS A 366 10.67 10.13 18.20
CA LYS A 366 11.61 9.03 18.32
C LYS A 366 11.83 8.27 17.02
N PHE A 367 10.80 8.13 16.17
CA PHE A 367 10.96 7.58 14.82
C PHE A 367 11.91 8.40 13.96
N LYS A 368 11.86 9.76 14.04
CA LYS A 368 12.82 10.62 13.33
C LYS A 368 14.24 10.40 13.81
N ILE A 369 14.45 10.37 15.15
CA ILE A 369 15.77 10.11 15.74
C ILE A 369 16.27 8.72 15.35
N MET A 370 15.42 7.70 15.37
CA MET A 370 15.76 6.34 14.97
C MET A 370 16.29 6.29 13.53
N GLN A 371 15.67 7.04 12.59
CA GLN A 371 16.14 7.11 11.21
C GLN A 371 17.57 7.67 11.13
N THR A 372 17.84 8.77 11.83
CA THR A 372 19.19 9.35 11.88
C THR A 372 20.24 8.38 12.47
N LEU A 373 19.83 7.60 13.48
CA LEU A 373 20.72 6.60 14.08
C LEU A 373 20.96 5.40 13.15
N VAL A 374 19.95 4.99 12.37
CA VAL A 374 20.13 3.97 11.30
C VAL A 374 21.11 4.47 10.24
N ASP A 375 20.98 5.72 9.82
CA ASP A 375 21.89 6.31 8.83
C ASP A 375 23.32 6.37 9.37
N LYS A 376 23.51 6.73 10.65
CA LYS A 376 24.80 6.71 11.34
C LYS A 376 25.40 5.29 11.40
N LEU A 377 24.59 4.29 11.74
CA LEU A 377 25.02 2.89 11.78
C LEU A 377 25.44 2.40 10.38
N ASN A 378 24.65 2.74 9.35
CA ASN A 378 24.96 2.41 7.96
C ASN A 378 26.25 3.06 7.48
N LEU A 379 26.51 4.32 7.88
CA LEU A 379 27.76 5.02 7.58
C LEU A 379 28.97 4.25 8.17
N VAL A 380 28.93 3.95 9.47
CA VAL A 380 29.99 3.20 10.16
C VAL A 380 30.19 1.82 9.51
N SER A 381 29.11 1.11 9.22
CA SER A 381 29.18 -0.19 8.53
C SER A 381 29.84 -0.10 7.17
N ARG A 382 29.47 0.91 6.36
CA ARG A 382 30.04 1.12 5.03
C ARG A 382 31.53 1.45 5.09
N GLU A 383 31.95 2.31 6.02
CA GLU A 383 33.37 2.65 6.21
C GLU A 383 34.18 1.41 6.56
N ILE A 384 33.71 0.59 7.52
CA ILE A 384 34.38 -0.64 7.94
C ILE A 384 34.47 -1.65 6.78
N LEU A 385 33.34 -1.90 6.08
CA LEU A 385 33.31 -2.87 4.98
C LEU A 385 34.16 -2.43 3.78
N THR A 386 34.18 -1.15 3.48
CA THR A 386 35.02 -0.60 2.40
C THR A 386 36.50 -0.63 2.81
N GLY A 387 36.77 -0.34 4.09
CA GLY A 387 38.12 -0.29 4.66
C GLY A 387 38.60 -1.57 5.35
N VAL A 388 37.97 -2.74 5.12
CA VAL A 388 38.29 -3.98 5.87
C VAL A 388 39.74 -4.40 5.73
N MET A 389 40.37 -4.17 4.58
CA MET A 389 41.80 -4.51 4.38
C MET A 389 42.74 -3.61 5.21
N PRO A 390 42.59 -2.26 5.21
CA PRO A 390 43.29 -1.40 6.15
C PRO A 390 43.06 -1.77 7.63
N VAL A 391 41.79 -2.01 8.03
CA VAL A 391 41.46 -2.39 9.42
C VAL A 391 42.24 -3.60 9.83
N ARG A 392 42.30 -4.65 9.01
CA ARG A 392 43.10 -5.86 9.27
C ARG A 392 44.58 -5.61 9.23
N ALA A 393 45.06 -4.83 8.23
CA ALA A 393 46.49 -4.55 8.10
C ALA A 393 47.08 -3.77 9.28
N PHE A 394 46.27 -2.94 9.93
CA PHE A 394 46.68 -2.16 11.12
C PHE A 394 46.22 -2.77 12.43
N SER A 395 45.60 -3.98 12.43
CA SER A 395 45.11 -4.68 13.63
C SER A 395 44.16 -3.80 14.48
N ARG A 396 43.21 -3.12 13.80
CA ARG A 396 42.27 -2.20 14.46
C ARG A 396 40.85 -2.78 14.57
N GLU A 397 40.67 -4.08 14.45
CA GLU A 397 39.41 -4.78 14.50
C GLU A 397 38.60 -4.42 15.76
N THR A 398 39.22 -4.54 16.94
CA THR A 398 38.59 -4.25 18.24
C THR A 398 38.11 -2.81 18.32
N PHE A 399 38.89 -1.85 17.80
CA PHE A 399 38.49 -0.44 17.79
C PHE A 399 37.23 -0.20 16.92
N GLU A 400 37.18 -0.81 15.75
CA GLU A 400 36.02 -0.67 14.85
C GLU A 400 34.81 -1.45 15.36
N GLU A 401 34.99 -2.59 16.02
CA GLU A 401 33.95 -3.31 16.73
C GLU A 401 33.34 -2.47 17.85
N GLU A 402 34.11 -1.82 18.67
CA GLU A 402 33.65 -0.91 19.73
C GLU A 402 32.88 0.29 19.13
N ARG A 403 33.40 0.86 18.03
CA ARG A 403 32.74 1.98 17.32
C ARG A 403 31.38 1.57 16.77
N PHE A 404 31.30 0.39 16.17
CA PHE A 404 30.05 -0.17 15.67
C PHE A 404 29.07 -0.48 16.81
N ASP A 405 29.55 -1.14 17.88
CA ASP A 405 28.75 -1.50 19.06
C ASP A 405 28.15 -0.24 19.72
N LYS A 406 28.92 0.84 19.84
CA LYS A 406 28.43 2.12 20.36
C LYS A 406 27.27 2.66 19.50
N ALA A 407 27.41 2.69 18.18
CA ALA A 407 26.36 3.16 17.27
C ALA A 407 25.12 2.26 17.34
N SER A 408 25.35 0.93 17.43
CA SER A 408 24.29 -0.09 17.58
C SER A 408 23.53 0.05 18.90
N LYS A 409 24.21 0.30 20.02
CA LYS A 409 23.59 0.52 21.34
C LYS A 409 22.76 1.79 21.39
N GLU A 410 23.22 2.89 20.76
CA GLU A 410 22.45 4.13 20.65
C GLU A 410 21.13 3.90 19.89
N LEU A 411 21.20 3.17 18.76
CA LEU A 411 20.03 2.76 17.98
C LEU A 411 19.10 1.86 18.78
N MET A 412 19.66 0.81 19.41
CA MET A 412 18.91 -0.14 20.25
C MET A 412 18.11 0.56 21.34
N GLY A 413 18.71 1.52 22.05
CA GLY A 413 18.03 2.27 23.11
C GLY A 413 16.81 3.03 22.62
N THR A 414 16.94 3.71 21.48
CA THR A 414 15.84 4.45 20.85
C THR A 414 14.76 3.51 20.30
N GLN A 415 15.17 2.42 19.65
CA GLN A 415 14.27 1.42 19.08
C GLN A 415 13.49 0.68 20.19
N LEU A 416 14.16 0.34 21.29
CA LEU A 416 13.54 -0.32 22.44
C LEU A 416 12.45 0.57 23.06
N PHE A 417 12.74 1.87 23.24
CA PHE A 417 11.75 2.82 23.74
C PHE A 417 10.53 2.93 22.80
N THR A 418 10.80 3.08 21.50
CA THR A 418 9.74 3.22 20.50
C THR A 418 8.89 1.94 20.42
N ASN A 419 9.54 0.76 20.42
CA ASN A 419 8.83 -0.50 20.36
C ASN A 419 7.99 -0.73 21.63
N ARG A 420 8.51 -0.40 22.84
CA ARG A 420 7.75 -0.48 24.09
C ARG A 420 6.51 0.41 24.05
N ALA A 421 6.64 1.64 23.56
CA ALA A 421 5.50 2.55 23.40
C ALA A 421 4.45 1.98 22.42
N MET A 422 4.88 1.43 21.28
CA MET A 422 3.97 0.85 20.29
C MET A 422 3.32 -0.45 20.74
N VAL A 423 4.07 -1.33 21.44
CA VAL A 423 3.53 -2.58 22.00
C VAL A 423 2.52 -2.30 23.10
N ALA A 424 2.72 -1.24 23.90
CA ALA A 424 1.78 -0.84 24.94
C ALA A 424 0.40 -0.42 24.38
N MET A 425 0.33 -0.02 23.11
CA MET A 425 -0.93 0.38 22.46
C MET A 425 -1.99 -0.73 22.53
N MET A 426 -1.63 -1.98 22.20
CA MET A 426 -2.59 -3.10 22.17
C MET A 426 -3.18 -3.42 23.55
N PRO A 427 -2.39 -3.56 24.64
CA PRO A 427 -2.96 -3.74 25.99
C PRO A 427 -3.88 -2.61 26.43
N PHE A 428 -3.51 -1.34 26.15
CA PHE A 428 -4.38 -0.20 26.50
C PHE A 428 -5.68 -0.20 25.69
N MET A 429 -5.62 -0.51 24.38
CA MET A 429 -6.84 -0.64 23.58
C MET A 429 -7.72 -1.79 24.06
N THR A 430 -7.13 -2.94 24.40
CA THR A 430 -7.86 -4.07 24.98
C THR A 430 -8.48 -3.70 26.33
N LEU A 431 -7.78 -2.94 27.16
CA LEU A 431 -8.31 -2.44 28.44
C LEU A 431 -9.51 -1.52 28.22
N ILE A 432 -9.41 -0.57 27.27
CA ILE A 432 -10.52 0.32 26.92
C ILE A 432 -11.71 -0.50 26.43
N MET A 433 -11.50 -1.40 25.47
CA MET A 433 -12.54 -2.23 24.86
C MET A 433 -13.25 -3.10 25.91
N ASN A 434 -12.50 -3.83 26.77
CA ASN A 434 -13.08 -4.67 27.81
C ASN A 434 -13.72 -3.82 28.90
N GLY A 435 -13.13 -2.69 29.27
CA GLY A 435 -13.71 -1.74 30.21
C GLY A 435 -15.03 -1.17 29.70
N THR A 436 -15.11 -0.79 28.44
CA THR A 436 -16.35 -0.34 27.81
C THR A 436 -17.37 -1.46 27.74
N SER A 437 -16.98 -2.69 27.40
CA SER A 437 -17.87 -3.85 27.41
C SER A 437 -18.44 -4.11 28.83
N LEU A 438 -17.60 -3.97 29.86
CA LEU A 438 -18.07 -4.09 31.26
C LEU A 438 -19.08 -2.99 31.62
N LEU A 439 -18.85 -1.74 31.21
CA LEU A 439 -19.80 -0.64 31.39
C LEU A 439 -21.12 -0.91 30.68
N ILE A 440 -21.07 -1.43 29.44
CA ILE A 440 -22.26 -1.80 28.67
C ILE A 440 -23.03 -2.88 29.39
N VAL A 441 -22.38 -3.94 29.90
CA VAL A 441 -23.04 -5.00 30.66
C VAL A 441 -23.65 -4.45 31.95
N TRP A 442 -22.95 -3.59 32.69
CA TRP A 442 -23.43 -3.02 33.95
C TRP A 442 -24.62 -2.09 33.76
N PHE A 443 -24.52 -1.13 32.84
CA PHE A 443 -25.62 -0.18 32.61
C PHE A 443 -26.71 -0.79 31.71
N GLY A 444 -26.36 -1.69 30.81
CA GLY A 444 -27.31 -2.46 30.00
C GLY A 444 -28.13 -3.40 30.84
N GLY A 445 -27.53 -4.10 31.86
CA GLY A 445 -28.25 -4.90 32.84
C GLY A 445 -29.27 -4.08 33.59
N LYS A 446 -28.91 -2.88 34.06
CA LYS A 446 -29.87 -1.96 34.70
C LYS A 446 -30.97 -1.49 33.75
N ALA A 447 -30.65 -1.28 32.48
CA ALA A 447 -31.64 -0.93 31.48
C ALA A 447 -32.59 -2.11 31.17
N MET A 448 -32.08 -3.35 31.22
CA MET A 448 -32.88 -4.57 31.08
C MET A 448 -33.83 -4.75 32.30
N ASP A 449 -33.30 -4.54 33.50
CA ASP A 449 -34.17 -4.59 34.72
C ASP A 449 -35.27 -3.53 34.69
N ALA A 450 -35.01 -2.37 34.07
CA ALA A 450 -35.99 -1.32 33.81
C ALA A 450 -36.91 -1.58 32.59
N GLY A 451 -36.68 -2.68 31.86
CA GLY A 451 -37.44 -3.02 30.64
C GLY A 451 -37.09 -2.23 29.38
N ASN A 452 -36.02 -1.42 29.42
CA ASN A 452 -35.66 -0.51 28.31
C ASN A 452 -34.68 -1.13 27.31
N MET A 453 -34.26 -2.38 27.50
CA MET A 453 -33.27 -3.05 26.64
C MET A 453 -33.45 -4.57 26.70
N GLN A 454 -33.22 -5.26 25.57
CA GLN A 454 -33.19 -6.72 25.48
C GLN A 454 -31.76 -7.26 25.48
N VAL A 455 -31.58 -8.57 25.74
CA VAL A 455 -30.25 -9.21 25.82
C VAL A 455 -29.53 -9.16 24.48
N GLY A 456 -30.25 -9.42 23.38
CA GLY A 456 -29.67 -9.37 22.03
C GLY A 456 -29.26 -7.96 21.62
N GLU A 457 -30.05 -6.94 22.02
CA GLU A 457 -29.66 -5.54 21.81
C GLU A 457 -28.35 -5.21 22.54
N MET A 458 -28.18 -5.68 23.76
CA MET A 458 -26.94 -5.52 24.52
C MET A 458 -25.75 -6.18 23.81
N ILE A 459 -25.92 -7.39 23.27
CA ILE A 459 -24.91 -8.11 22.49
C ILE A 459 -24.58 -7.35 21.21
N ALA A 460 -25.59 -6.83 20.50
CA ALA A 460 -25.41 -5.99 19.31
C ALA A 460 -24.61 -4.72 19.64
N PHE A 461 -24.93 -4.06 20.76
CA PHE A 461 -24.25 -2.86 21.23
C PHE A 461 -22.77 -3.11 21.53
N ILE A 462 -22.43 -4.22 22.19
CA ILE A 462 -21.03 -4.64 22.40
C ILE A 462 -20.34 -4.87 21.07
N THR A 463 -21.01 -5.51 20.11
CA THR A 463 -20.44 -5.80 18.78
C THR A 463 -20.17 -4.53 17.98
N TYR A 464 -21.11 -3.54 17.99
CA TYR A 464 -20.90 -2.23 17.39
C TYR A 464 -19.71 -1.50 18.01
N THR A 465 -19.59 -1.55 19.34
CA THR A 465 -18.44 -0.97 20.05
C THR A 465 -17.13 -1.58 19.56
N MET A 466 -17.06 -2.90 19.44
CA MET A 466 -15.87 -3.58 18.89
C MET A 466 -15.56 -3.15 17.45
N GLN A 467 -16.58 -2.99 16.59
CA GLN A 467 -16.38 -2.52 15.21
C GLN A 467 -15.86 -1.07 15.16
N ILE A 468 -16.37 -0.19 16.03
CA ILE A 468 -15.91 1.19 16.15
C ILE A 468 -14.43 1.21 16.57
N VAL A 469 -14.06 0.48 17.64
CA VAL A 469 -12.68 0.36 18.11
C VAL A 469 -11.74 -0.13 17.01
N MET A 470 -12.14 -1.18 16.27
CA MET A 470 -11.37 -1.72 15.15
C MET A 470 -11.20 -0.72 14.00
N SER A 471 -12.23 0.12 13.73
CA SER A 471 -12.12 1.18 12.72
C SER A 471 -11.07 2.22 13.11
N PHE A 472 -11.01 2.64 14.36
CA PHE A 472 -9.98 3.55 14.86
C PHE A 472 -8.58 2.93 14.84
N LEU A 473 -8.46 1.64 15.17
CA LEU A 473 -7.19 0.91 15.06
C LEU A 473 -6.66 0.88 13.61
N MET A 474 -7.54 0.64 12.63
CA MET A 474 -7.19 0.69 11.21
C MET A 474 -6.69 2.08 10.82
N LEU A 475 -7.35 3.15 11.24
CA LEU A 475 -6.92 4.53 10.96
C LEU A 475 -5.57 4.84 11.61
N ALA A 476 -5.34 4.41 12.84
CA ALA A 476 -4.07 4.59 13.55
C ALA A 476 -2.92 3.89 12.82
N MET A 477 -3.12 2.66 12.36
CA MET A 477 -2.11 1.91 11.59
C MET A 477 -1.75 2.64 10.29
N VAL A 478 -2.74 3.14 9.57
CA VAL A 478 -2.54 3.90 8.33
C VAL A 478 -1.78 5.20 8.59
N ALA A 479 -2.10 5.92 9.67
CA ALA A 479 -1.44 7.18 10.04
C ALA A 479 0.08 7.03 10.23
N VAL A 480 0.56 5.88 10.68
CA VAL A 480 1.99 5.56 10.83
C VAL A 480 2.66 5.28 9.48
N MET A 481 1.96 4.63 8.54
CA MET A 481 2.53 4.21 7.26
C MET A 481 2.53 5.31 6.20
N LEU A 482 1.56 6.20 6.27
CA LEU A 482 1.30 7.24 5.27
C LEU A 482 2.46 8.24 5.07
N PRO A 483 3.17 8.75 6.12
CA PRO A 483 4.31 9.66 5.94
C PRO A 483 5.48 9.02 5.18
N ARG A 484 5.75 7.73 5.40
CA ARG A 484 6.84 7.02 4.70
C ARG A 484 6.59 6.95 3.20
N ALA A 485 5.37 6.60 2.80
CA ALA A 485 4.98 6.59 1.39
C ALA A 485 4.98 8.00 0.78
N GLY A 486 4.69 9.04 1.58
CA GLY A 486 4.81 10.43 1.17
C GLY A 486 6.23 10.78 0.75
N VAL A 487 7.23 10.44 1.58
CA VAL A 487 8.65 10.65 1.27
C VAL A 487 9.07 9.85 0.01
N ALA A 488 8.67 8.58 -0.08
CA ALA A 488 8.96 7.77 -1.27
C ALA A 488 8.36 8.39 -2.55
N ALA A 489 7.12 8.87 -2.48
CA ALA A 489 6.46 9.55 -3.59
C ALA A 489 7.16 10.88 -3.96
N ASP A 490 7.68 11.62 -2.98
CA ASP A 490 8.43 12.86 -3.24
C ASP A 490 9.75 12.56 -3.96
N ARG A 491 10.47 11.51 -3.55
CA ARG A 491 11.72 11.08 -4.20
C ARG A 491 11.50 10.57 -5.63
N ILE A 492 10.41 9.86 -5.89
CA ILE A 492 10.03 9.43 -7.25
C ILE A 492 9.67 10.65 -8.10
N ASP A 493 8.87 11.57 -7.59
CA ASP A 493 8.42 12.77 -8.31
C ASP A 493 9.59 13.69 -8.63
N GLU A 494 10.61 13.77 -7.76
CA GLU A 494 11.85 14.50 -8.03
C GLU A 494 12.50 13.99 -9.31
N VAL A 495 12.69 12.66 -9.46
CA VAL A 495 13.25 12.06 -10.69
C VAL A 495 12.35 12.32 -11.90
N CYS A 496 11.03 12.16 -11.74
CA CYS A 496 10.10 12.35 -12.86
C CYS A 496 9.96 13.81 -13.32
N ARG A 497 10.27 14.78 -12.45
CA ARG A 497 10.19 16.22 -12.76
C ARG A 497 11.52 16.81 -13.22
N THR A 498 12.61 16.13 -12.90
CA THR A 498 13.92 16.57 -13.37
C THR A 498 13.93 16.47 -14.89
N THR A 499 14.11 17.60 -15.54
CA THR A 499 14.30 17.69 -16.98
C THR A 499 15.77 17.45 -17.28
N ALA A 500 16.07 16.67 -18.30
CA ALA A 500 17.43 16.52 -18.77
C ALA A 500 17.99 17.89 -19.18
N SER A 501 19.25 18.17 -18.88
CA SER A 501 19.90 19.41 -19.29
C SER A 501 20.17 19.45 -20.79
N ILE A 502 20.26 18.26 -21.40
CA ILE A 502 20.51 18.10 -22.85
C ILE A 502 19.23 17.62 -23.51
N HIS A 503 18.77 18.39 -24.48
CA HIS A 503 17.60 18.07 -25.31
C HIS A 503 17.96 18.07 -26.78
N ASP A 504 17.21 17.32 -27.57
CA ASP A 504 17.27 17.46 -29.02
C ASP A 504 16.84 18.87 -29.42
N PRO A 505 17.48 19.44 -30.47
CA PRO A 505 17.13 20.75 -30.96
C PRO A 505 15.73 20.79 -31.56
N ASP A 506 15.16 22.00 -31.65
CA ASP A 506 13.91 22.24 -32.35
C ASP A 506 14.03 21.81 -33.82
N GLU A 507 12.89 21.49 -34.44
CA GLU A 507 12.83 20.89 -35.80
C GLU A 507 13.55 21.75 -36.84
N ALA A 508 13.46 23.08 -36.74
CA ALA A 508 14.14 24.03 -37.62
C ALA A 508 15.66 24.01 -37.50
N ALA A 509 16.19 23.92 -36.27
CA ALA A 509 17.61 23.83 -35.99
C ALA A 509 18.19 22.47 -36.40
N ALA A 510 17.39 21.39 -36.25
CA ALA A 510 17.78 20.04 -36.63
C ALA A 510 17.80 19.78 -38.15
N GLN A 511 17.13 20.61 -38.95
CA GLN A 511 16.93 20.39 -40.37
C GLN A 511 18.28 20.22 -41.15
N PRO A 512 19.32 21.04 -40.94
CA PRO A 512 20.60 20.87 -41.65
C PRO A 512 21.27 19.51 -41.42
N ALA A 513 21.11 18.97 -40.21
CA ALA A 513 21.66 17.67 -39.86
C ALA A 513 20.81 16.51 -40.41
N ARG A 514 19.47 16.65 -40.47
CA ARG A 514 18.56 15.64 -41.03
C ARG A 514 18.62 15.51 -42.53
N GLU A 515 18.82 16.63 -43.25
CA GLU A 515 18.89 16.65 -44.71
C GLU A 515 20.24 16.18 -45.23
N ARG A 516 21.26 16.08 -44.38
CA ARG A 516 22.60 15.68 -44.79
C ARG A 516 22.69 14.18 -45.01
N SER A 517 22.92 13.78 -46.26
CA SER A 517 23.02 12.36 -46.66
C SER A 517 24.43 11.77 -46.53
N HIS A 518 25.45 12.62 -46.47
CA HIS A 518 26.86 12.18 -46.40
C HIS A 518 27.63 12.93 -45.30
N TRP A 519 28.32 12.18 -44.47
CA TRP A 519 29.13 12.68 -43.36
C TRP A 519 30.58 12.30 -43.58
N ASN A 520 31.48 13.29 -43.49
CA ASN A 520 32.93 13.08 -43.60
C ASN A 520 33.54 12.76 -42.23
N GLY A 521 32.99 13.30 -41.16
CA GLY A 521 33.45 13.09 -39.80
C GLY A 521 34.48 14.11 -39.32
N VAL A 522 34.54 15.31 -39.91
CA VAL A 522 35.41 16.40 -39.43
C VAL A 522 34.91 16.91 -38.09
N VAL A 523 35.74 16.82 -37.05
CA VAL A 523 35.41 17.35 -35.70
C VAL A 523 36.21 18.62 -35.44
N ARG A 524 35.53 19.73 -35.12
CA ARG A 524 36.19 21.00 -34.82
C ARG A 524 35.72 21.59 -33.51
N PHE A 525 36.67 22.03 -32.71
CA PHE A 525 36.49 22.84 -31.51
C PHE A 525 36.85 24.29 -31.83
N GLU A 526 35.95 25.21 -31.55
CA GLU A 526 36.11 26.65 -31.80
C GLU A 526 35.94 27.40 -30.46
N ASP A 527 37.07 27.79 -29.87
CA ASP A 527 37.16 28.57 -28.62
C ASP A 527 36.33 28.00 -27.47
N VAL A 528 36.41 26.66 -27.24
CA VAL A 528 35.59 25.92 -26.32
C VAL A 528 36.09 26.05 -24.89
N SER A 529 35.20 26.51 -24.00
CA SER A 529 35.38 26.41 -22.55
C SER A 529 34.24 25.59 -21.94
N PHE A 530 34.57 24.85 -20.91
CA PHE A 530 33.59 24.00 -20.20
C PHE A 530 33.78 24.02 -18.69
N ARG A 531 32.67 24.16 -17.97
CA ARG A 531 32.57 24.08 -16.49
C ARG A 531 31.55 23.04 -16.11
N PHE A 532 31.89 22.17 -15.17
CA PHE A 532 30.93 21.24 -14.59
C PHE A 532 29.87 21.99 -13.80
N PRO A 533 28.60 21.52 -13.79
CA PRO A 533 27.55 22.11 -12.99
C PRO A 533 27.95 22.19 -11.51
N GLY A 534 27.88 23.40 -10.92
CA GLY A 534 28.24 23.62 -9.51
C GLY A 534 29.75 23.77 -9.22
N ALA A 535 30.61 23.71 -10.24
CA ALA A 535 32.05 23.96 -10.05
C ALA A 535 32.37 25.46 -10.08
N ASP A 536 33.40 25.87 -9.32
CA ASP A 536 33.85 27.28 -9.23
C ASP A 536 34.78 27.69 -10.37
N SER A 537 35.45 26.71 -11.05
CA SER A 537 36.40 26.97 -12.11
C SER A 537 36.11 26.14 -13.37
N ASP A 538 36.60 26.61 -14.49
CA ASP A 538 36.48 25.91 -15.76
C ASP A 538 37.40 24.66 -15.78
N ALA A 539 36.87 23.56 -16.28
CA ALA A 539 37.63 22.31 -16.49
C ALA A 539 38.36 22.31 -17.84
N LEU A 540 37.91 23.12 -18.78
CA LEU A 540 38.56 23.37 -20.07
C LEU A 540 38.43 24.86 -20.41
N GLU A 541 39.51 25.47 -20.92
CA GLU A 541 39.56 26.87 -21.23
C GLU A 541 40.12 27.09 -22.66
N HIS A 542 39.34 27.78 -23.49
CA HIS A 542 39.75 28.28 -24.83
C HIS A 542 40.37 27.21 -25.78
N ILE A 543 39.79 26.03 -25.81
CA ILE A 543 40.27 24.92 -26.62
C ILE A 543 39.86 25.11 -28.10
N SER A 544 40.86 25.10 -29.00
CA SER A 544 40.61 25.19 -30.44
C SER A 544 41.50 24.22 -31.22
N PHE A 545 40.88 23.28 -31.95
CA PHE A 545 41.57 22.35 -32.86
C PHE A 545 40.57 21.76 -33.87
N THR A 546 41.15 21.08 -34.89
CA THR A 546 40.37 20.30 -35.85
C THR A 546 40.96 18.89 -35.94
N ALA A 547 40.09 17.88 -35.92
CA ALA A 547 40.43 16.50 -36.22
C ALA A 547 39.82 16.12 -37.58
N GLU A 548 40.66 15.69 -38.51
CA GLU A 548 40.32 15.42 -39.91
C GLU A 548 40.10 13.92 -40.18
N PRO A 549 39.26 13.56 -41.16
CA PRO A 549 39.08 12.18 -41.60
C PRO A 549 40.43 11.58 -42.09
N GLY A 550 40.59 10.28 -41.87
CA GLY A 550 41.82 9.57 -42.20
C GLY A 550 43.02 9.88 -41.30
N GLN A 551 42.81 10.74 -40.28
CA GLN A 551 43.87 11.14 -39.36
C GLN A 551 43.59 10.69 -37.93
N THR A 552 44.67 10.41 -37.20
CA THR A 552 44.60 10.15 -35.76
C THR A 552 45.01 11.41 -34.99
N THR A 553 44.10 11.96 -34.23
CA THR A 553 44.35 13.03 -33.24
C THR A 553 44.48 12.41 -31.85
N ALA A 554 45.62 12.56 -31.23
CA ALA A 554 45.88 12.06 -29.88
C ALA A 554 45.83 13.20 -28.85
N ILE A 555 45.27 12.94 -27.69
CA ILE A 555 45.19 13.89 -26.57
C ILE A 555 46.01 13.32 -25.41
N ILE A 556 46.98 14.08 -24.95
CA ILE A 556 47.87 13.69 -23.84
C ILE A 556 47.99 14.84 -22.83
N GLY A 557 48.39 14.52 -21.61
CA GLY A 557 48.60 15.49 -20.55
C GLY A 557 48.55 14.82 -19.16
N SER A 558 48.75 15.61 -18.11
CA SER A 558 48.73 15.17 -16.73
C SER A 558 47.39 14.54 -16.28
N THR A 559 47.36 13.79 -15.20
CA THR A 559 46.11 13.24 -14.65
C THR A 559 45.26 14.40 -14.15
N GLY A 560 43.99 14.43 -14.54
CA GLY A 560 43.07 15.49 -14.13
C GLY A 560 43.06 16.75 -15.04
N CYS A 561 43.90 16.86 -16.08
CA CYS A 561 43.96 18.03 -16.96
C CYS A 561 42.77 18.18 -17.94
N GLY A 562 41.71 17.35 -17.87
CA GLY A 562 40.49 17.51 -18.67
C GLY A 562 40.41 16.67 -19.95
N LYS A 563 41.30 15.65 -20.19
CA LYS A 563 41.28 14.81 -21.40
C LYS A 563 39.97 14.11 -21.69
N SER A 564 39.46 13.36 -20.73
CA SER A 564 38.14 12.65 -20.85
C SER A 564 37.00 13.64 -20.96
N THR A 565 37.08 14.77 -20.27
CA THR A 565 36.11 15.86 -20.36
C THR A 565 36.03 16.39 -21.78
N LEU A 566 37.17 16.68 -22.42
CA LEU A 566 37.25 17.13 -23.81
C LEU A 566 36.62 16.11 -24.76
N LEU A 567 36.93 14.81 -24.57
CA LEU A 567 36.37 13.75 -25.42
C LEU A 567 34.84 13.64 -25.25
N ASN A 568 34.31 13.83 -24.04
CA ASN A 568 32.91 13.70 -23.73
C ASN A 568 32.04 14.85 -24.27
N LEU A 569 32.61 15.96 -24.68
CA LEU A 569 31.90 17.05 -25.37
C LEU A 569 31.53 16.67 -26.82
N ILE A 570 32.26 15.78 -27.48
CA ILE A 570 31.99 15.37 -28.88
C ILE A 570 30.66 14.60 -28.98
N PRO A 571 30.38 13.55 -28.15
CA PRO A 571 29.09 12.89 -28.13
C PRO A 571 27.99 13.71 -27.45
N ARG A 572 28.27 14.96 -27.05
CA ARG A 572 27.36 15.84 -26.36
C ARG A 572 26.84 15.22 -25.04
N PHE A 573 27.72 14.58 -24.25
CA PHE A 573 27.39 14.15 -22.90
C PHE A 573 27.28 15.32 -21.92
N TYR A 574 27.86 16.46 -22.30
CA TYR A 574 27.75 17.78 -21.70
C TYR A 574 27.73 18.83 -22.82
N ASP A 575 27.00 19.92 -22.63
CA ASP A 575 27.07 21.09 -23.51
C ASP A 575 28.20 22.02 -23.07
N VAL A 576 28.87 22.66 -24.01
CA VAL A 576 29.95 23.63 -23.74
C VAL A 576 29.41 24.89 -23.03
N THR A 577 30.22 25.49 -22.16
CA THR A 577 29.86 26.73 -21.46
C THR A 577 30.03 27.93 -22.40
N SER A 578 31.09 27.94 -23.23
CA SER A 578 31.30 28.91 -24.29
C SER A 578 31.97 28.27 -25.51
N GLY A 579 31.91 28.93 -26.67
CA GLY A 579 32.36 28.36 -27.91
C GLY A 579 31.41 27.33 -28.50
N LYS A 580 31.91 26.50 -29.41
CA LYS A 580 31.13 25.43 -30.05
C LYS A 580 31.99 24.24 -30.48
N VAL A 581 31.38 23.06 -30.47
CA VAL A 581 31.89 21.83 -31.02
C VAL A 581 31.07 21.52 -32.28
N THR A 582 31.72 21.33 -33.43
CA THR A 582 31.02 21.05 -34.67
C THR A 582 31.46 19.72 -35.26
N VAL A 583 30.52 19.02 -35.90
CA VAL A 583 30.75 17.84 -36.73
C VAL A 583 30.38 18.21 -38.18
N ASP A 584 31.36 18.17 -39.06
CA ASP A 584 31.20 18.61 -40.44
C ASP A 584 30.60 20.02 -40.58
N GLY A 585 30.95 20.93 -39.67
CA GLY A 585 30.50 22.32 -39.66
C GLY A 585 29.14 22.58 -38.97
N ILE A 586 28.40 21.54 -38.54
CA ILE A 586 27.15 21.67 -37.79
C ILE A 586 27.48 21.59 -36.30
N ASP A 587 26.98 22.52 -35.51
CA ASP A 587 27.12 22.47 -34.03
C ASP A 587 26.44 21.21 -33.49
N VAL A 588 27.09 20.51 -32.59
CA VAL A 588 26.51 19.29 -31.94
C VAL A 588 25.21 19.58 -31.17
N ARG A 589 24.99 20.83 -30.76
CA ARG A 589 23.76 21.28 -30.13
C ARG A 589 22.57 21.38 -31.08
N ASP A 590 22.86 21.60 -32.37
CA ASP A 590 21.88 21.68 -33.46
C ASP A 590 21.65 20.34 -34.15
N MET A 591 22.31 19.28 -33.68
CA MET A 591 22.15 17.90 -34.18
C MET A 591 21.21 17.09 -33.26
N PRO A 592 20.24 16.34 -33.82
CA PRO A 592 19.56 15.29 -33.04
C PRO A 592 20.59 14.29 -32.48
N GLN A 593 20.45 13.94 -31.20
CA GLN A 593 21.40 13.02 -30.53
C GLN A 593 21.53 11.69 -31.27
N GLU A 594 20.42 11.15 -31.81
CA GLU A 594 20.43 9.92 -32.60
C GLU A 594 21.34 10.05 -33.85
N THR A 595 21.24 11.17 -34.58
CA THR A 595 22.07 11.44 -35.74
C THR A 595 23.54 11.56 -35.34
N LEU A 596 23.85 12.36 -34.31
CA LEU A 596 25.22 12.52 -33.81
C LEU A 596 25.81 11.18 -33.38
N HIS A 597 25.07 10.45 -32.51
CA HIS A 597 25.56 9.17 -31.99
C HIS A 597 25.67 8.09 -33.08
N SER A 598 24.89 8.16 -34.17
CA SER A 598 25.04 7.21 -35.28
C SER A 598 26.42 7.29 -35.94
N LEU A 599 27.03 8.49 -35.96
CA LEU A 599 28.34 8.75 -36.51
C LEU A 599 29.50 8.33 -35.62
N LEU A 600 29.24 8.09 -34.32
CA LEU A 600 30.30 7.90 -33.32
C LEU A 600 30.46 6.41 -32.94
N GLY A 601 31.71 5.97 -32.78
CA GLY A 601 32.11 4.77 -32.08
C GLY A 601 32.85 5.14 -30.79
N TYR A 602 32.21 5.01 -29.64
CA TYR A 602 32.76 5.45 -28.37
C TYR A 602 33.23 4.26 -27.52
N VAL A 603 34.46 4.33 -27.06
CA VAL A 603 35.07 3.35 -26.14
C VAL A 603 35.48 4.05 -24.85
N PRO A 604 34.77 3.83 -23.73
CA PRO A 604 35.08 4.47 -22.48
C PRO A 604 36.35 3.91 -21.85
N GLN A 605 36.94 4.67 -20.92
CA GLN A 605 38.13 4.28 -20.16
C GLN A 605 37.96 2.92 -19.45
N LYS A 606 36.81 2.67 -18.84
CA LYS A 606 36.44 1.36 -18.28
C LYS A 606 35.53 0.63 -19.24
N GLY A 607 35.99 -0.48 -19.80
CA GLY A 607 35.16 -1.33 -20.65
C GLY A 607 33.94 -1.87 -19.91
N ILE A 608 32.75 -1.45 -20.34
CA ILE A 608 31.46 -1.89 -19.78
C ILE A 608 30.84 -2.90 -20.72
N LEU A 609 30.53 -4.10 -20.18
CA LEU A 609 29.82 -5.14 -20.90
C LEU A 609 28.45 -5.39 -20.24
N PHE A 610 27.45 -5.65 -21.09
CA PHE A 610 26.11 -6.00 -20.65
C PHE A 610 25.95 -7.50 -20.47
N SER A 611 25.08 -7.90 -19.58
CA SER A 611 24.70 -9.31 -19.43
C SER A 611 24.10 -9.84 -20.73
N GLY A 612 24.50 -11.04 -21.14
CA GLY A 612 24.09 -11.65 -22.40
C GLY A 612 25.21 -12.48 -22.98
N SER A 613 25.33 -12.58 -24.29
CA SER A 613 26.44 -13.26 -24.97
C SER A 613 27.53 -12.26 -25.43
N ILE A 614 28.69 -12.76 -25.82
CA ILE A 614 29.71 -11.98 -26.48
C ILE A 614 29.12 -11.37 -27.77
N ALA A 615 28.41 -12.16 -28.60
CA ALA A 615 27.76 -11.70 -29.81
C ALA A 615 26.80 -10.53 -29.55
N SER A 616 25.92 -10.64 -28.53
CA SER A 616 24.98 -9.56 -28.18
C SER A 616 25.70 -8.27 -27.78
N ASN A 617 26.84 -8.38 -27.13
CA ASN A 617 27.68 -7.23 -26.78
C ASN A 617 28.36 -6.59 -27.97
N LEU A 618 28.85 -7.37 -28.92
CA LEU A 618 29.48 -6.85 -30.11
C LEU A 618 28.49 -6.22 -31.11
N LYS A 619 27.29 -6.79 -31.20
CA LYS A 619 26.19 -6.27 -32.04
C LYS A 619 25.38 -5.15 -31.36
N PHE A 620 25.75 -4.72 -30.17
CA PHE A 620 25.03 -3.68 -29.43
C PHE A 620 24.91 -2.34 -30.17
N GLY A 621 25.80 -2.08 -31.14
CA GLY A 621 25.82 -0.86 -31.96
C GLY A 621 24.66 -0.72 -32.95
N GLY A 622 23.89 -1.77 -33.21
CA GLY A 622 22.72 -1.76 -34.10
C GLY A 622 22.38 -3.12 -34.70
N GLU A 623 21.14 -3.27 -35.15
CA GLU A 623 20.63 -4.52 -35.76
C GLU A 623 21.26 -4.79 -37.16
N GLN A 624 21.79 -3.79 -37.79
CA GLN A 624 22.47 -3.88 -39.12
C GLN A 624 23.81 -4.62 -39.06
N ILE A 625 24.39 -4.81 -37.84
CA ILE A 625 25.70 -5.45 -37.70
C ILE A 625 25.58 -6.94 -38.00
N THR A 626 26.22 -7.39 -39.11
CA THR A 626 26.21 -8.79 -39.50
C THR A 626 27.18 -9.65 -38.69
N ASP A 627 27.07 -10.98 -38.79
CA ASP A 627 28.03 -11.89 -38.17
C ASP A 627 29.43 -11.74 -38.77
N ALA A 628 29.53 -11.35 -40.01
CA ALA A 628 30.81 -11.08 -40.69
C ALA A 628 31.48 -9.84 -40.11
N ASP A 629 30.71 -8.75 -39.90
CA ASP A 629 31.22 -7.51 -39.30
C ASP A 629 31.65 -7.75 -37.86
N MET A 630 30.87 -8.48 -37.09
CA MET A 630 31.18 -8.87 -35.73
C MET A 630 32.51 -9.63 -35.64
N LYS A 631 32.68 -10.66 -36.46
CA LYS A 631 33.90 -11.47 -36.49
C LYS A 631 35.11 -10.66 -36.95
N LYS A 632 34.96 -9.81 -38.00
CA LYS A 632 35.98 -8.89 -38.49
C LYS A 632 36.41 -7.92 -37.37
N ALA A 633 35.45 -7.31 -36.66
CA ALA A 633 35.73 -6.41 -35.57
C ALA A 633 36.43 -7.10 -34.39
N ALA A 634 36.05 -8.32 -34.06
CA ALA A 634 36.71 -9.12 -33.04
C ALA A 634 38.18 -9.44 -33.42
N ALA A 635 38.44 -9.74 -34.68
CA ALA A 635 39.82 -10.01 -35.18
C ALA A 635 40.67 -8.73 -35.10
N ILE A 636 40.16 -7.57 -35.55
CA ILE A 636 40.86 -6.30 -35.46
C ILE A 636 41.17 -5.92 -34.01
N ALA A 637 40.20 -6.09 -33.10
CA ALA A 637 40.37 -5.82 -31.68
C ALA A 637 41.22 -6.88 -30.94
N GLN A 638 41.83 -7.84 -31.65
CA GLN A 638 42.61 -8.94 -31.07
C GLN A 638 41.80 -9.76 -30.05
N ALA A 639 40.48 -9.85 -30.27
CA ALA A 639 39.55 -10.57 -29.35
C ALA A 639 39.24 -12.00 -29.85
N ALA A 640 39.42 -12.28 -31.14
CA ALA A 640 39.01 -13.56 -31.74
C ALA A 640 39.68 -14.75 -31.07
N GLU A 641 40.97 -14.72 -30.76
CA GLU A 641 41.71 -15.83 -30.13
C GLU A 641 41.09 -16.29 -28.80
N PHE A 642 40.79 -15.36 -27.90
CA PHE A 642 40.23 -15.74 -26.62
C PHE A 642 38.72 -16.06 -26.71
N ILE A 643 38.00 -15.54 -27.72
CA ILE A 643 36.61 -15.90 -27.98
C ILE A 643 36.53 -17.34 -28.50
N ASP A 644 37.34 -17.69 -29.49
CA ASP A 644 37.38 -19.01 -30.09
C ASP A 644 37.90 -20.10 -29.11
N ALA A 645 38.72 -19.70 -28.14
CA ALA A 645 39.15 -20.58 -27.04
C ALA A 645 38.03 -20.90 -26.03
N LYS A 646 36.91 -20.18 -26.06
CA LYS A 646 35.75 -20.49 -25.16
C LYS A 646 34.89 -21.62 -25.76
N PRO A 647 34.29 -22.47 -24.92
CA PRO A 647 33.47 -23.62 -25.39
C PRO A 647 32.34 -23.21 -26.34
N GLU A 648 31.67 -22.08 -26.07
CA GLU A 648 30.53 -21.59 -26.85
C GLU A 648 30.92 -20.44 -27.80
N GLY A 649 32.22 -20.13 -27.94
CA GLY A 649 32.71 -19.06 -28.83
C GLY A 649 32.00 -17.73 -28.57
N TYR A 650 31.38 -17.17 -29.63
CA TYR A 650 30.64 -15.89 -29.58
C TYR A 650 29.35 -15.94 -28.75
N ASP A 651 28.77 -17.14 -28.53
CA ASP A 651 27.58 -17.31 -27.71
C ASP A 651 27.91 -17.44 -26.21
N SER A 652 29.20 -17.46 -25.86
CA SER A 652 29.65 -17.54 -24.47
C SER A 652 29.04 -16.43 -23.62
N PRO A 653 28.52 -16.77 -22.40
CA PRO A 653 27.81 -15.81 -21.56
C PRO A 653 28.74 -14.76 -20.96
N ILE A 654 28.31 -13.53 -20.96
CA ILE A 654 28.88 -12.40 -20.22
C ILE A 654 28.02 -12.14 -18.98
N ALA A 655 28.64 -12.24 -17.80
CA ALA A 655 27.99 -11.89 -16.54
C ALA A 655 27.83 -10.38 -16.39
N GLN A 656 27.02 -9.95 -15.43
CA GLN A 656 26.77 -8.54 -15.16
C GLN A 656 28.06 -7.75 -14.97
N GLY A 657 28.22 -6.66 -15.73
CA GLY A 657 29.43 -5.84 -15.76
C GLY A 657 30.69 -6.57 -16.25
N GLY A 658 30.54 -7.74 -16.90
CA GLY A 658 31.62 -8.55 -17.41
C GLY A 658 32.52 -9.14 -16.31
N SER A 659 31.99 -9.48 -15.14
CA SER A 659 32.77 -9.97 -14.00
C SER A 659 33.51 -11.30 -14.28
N ASN A 660 33.09 -12.04 -15.30
CA ASN A 660 33.68 -13.30 -15.74
C ASN A 660 34.73 -13.19 -16.88
N VAL A 661 35.16 -11.97 -17.21
CA VAL A 661 36.21 -11.71 -18.19
C VAL A 661 37.26 -10.76 -17.61
N SER A 662 38.52 -10.89 -18.04
CA SER A 662 39.61 -10.03 -17.56
C SER A 662 39.46 -8.58 -18.01
N GLY A 663 40.17 -7.63 -17.36
CA GLY A 663 40.14 -6.22 -17.74
C GLY A 663 40.57 -5.97 -19.20
N GLY A 664 41.61 -6.62 -19.64
CA GLY A 664 42.07 -6.53 -21.05
C GLY A 664 41.08 -7.16 -22.03
N GLN A 665 40.40 -8.26 -21.67
CA GLN A 665 39.33 -8.86 -22.47
C GLN A 665 38.12 -7.94 -22.59
N LYS A 666 37.67 -7.31 -21.43
CA LYS A 666 36.60 -6.31 -21.47
C LYS A 666 36.91 -5.17 -22.41
N GLN A 667 38.14 -4.67 -22.36
CA GLN A 667 38.58 -3.56 -23.18
C GLN A 667 38.57 -3.93 -24.65
N ARG A 668 39.14 -5.12 -25.02
CA ARG A 668 39.12 -5.60 -26.41
C ARG A 668 37.69 -5.81 -26.94
N LEU A 669 36.75 -6.33 -26.14
CA LEU A 669 35.34 -6.47 -26.53
C LEU A 669 34.67 -5.10 -26.68
N SER A 670 35.01 -4.11 -25.84
CA SER A 670 34.47 -2.74 -25.99
C SER A 670 34.99 -2.05 -27.24
N ILE A 671 36.27 -2.27 -27.60
CA ILE A 671 36.88 -1.79 -28.84
C ILE A 671 36.21 -2.49 -30.05
N ALA A 672 36.05 -3.83 -29.99
CA ALA A 672 35.38 -4.59 -31.05
C ALA A 672 33.92 -4.10 -31.27
N ARG A 673 33.18 -3.77 -30.22
CA ARG A 673 31.82 -3.18 -30.30
C ARG A 673 31.83 -1.88 -31.10
N ALA A 674 32.78 -0.99 -30.85
CA ALA A 674 32.91 0.28 -31.57
C ALA A 674 33.29 0.06 -33.03
N ILE A 675 34.19 -0.89 -33.34
CA ILE A 675 34.61 -1.22 -34.70
C ILE A 675 33.48 -1.86 -35.50
N ALA A 676 32.71 -2.78 -34.88
CA ALA A 676 31.59 -3.47 -35.54
C ALA A 676 30.51 -2.51 -36.06
N LYS A 677 30.37 -1.34 -35.45
CA LYS A 677 29.45 -0.29 -35.90
C LYS A 677 29.90 0.44 -37.15
N ALA A 678 31.18 0.38 -37.50
CA ALA A 678 31.81 1.07 -38.62
C ALA A 678 31.47 2.58 -38.66
N PRO A 679 31.70 3.35 -37.60
CA PRO A 679 31.35 4.76 -37.49
C PRO A 679 32.29 5.65 -38.31
N ARG A 680 31.90 6.92 -38.54
CA ARG A 680 32.75 7.95 -39.17
C ARG A 680 33.77 8.55 -38.21
N ILE A 681 33.52 8.51 -36.93
CA ILE A 681 34.36 9.08 -35.87
C ILE A 681 34.55 8.04 -34.77
N TYR A 682 35.78 7.70 -34.49
CA TYR A 682 36.14 6.83 -33.36
C TYR A 682 36.68 7.64 -32.18
N LEU A 683 36.14 7.41 -31.00
CA LEU A 683 36.54 8.06 -29.77
C LEU A 683 37.02 7.00 -28.76
N PHE A 684 38.31 7.06 -28.42
CA PHE A 684 38.93 6.13 -27.48
C PHE A 684 39.39 6.88 -26.22
N ASP A 685 38.75 6.63 -25.07
CA ASP A 685 39.16 7.22 -23.81
C ASP A 685 40.08 6.26 -23.04
N ASP A 686 41.39 6.49 -23.12
CA ASP A 686 42.44 5.69 -22.46
C ASP A 686 42.28 4.16 -22.61
N SER A 687 41.72 3.76 -23.77
CA SER A 687 41.19 2.41 -23.99
C SER A 687 42.30 1.36 -24.22
N PHE A 688 43.53 1.78 -24.36
CA PHE A 688 44.66 0.90 -24.64
C PHE A 688 45.55 0.64 -23.42
N SER A 689 45.35 1.37 -22.33
CA SER A 689 46.19 1.28 -21.10
C SER A 689 46.13 -0.07 -20.39
N ALA A 690 45.00 -0.78 -20.52
CA ALA A 690 44.77 -2.10 -19.91
C ALA A 690 45.31 -3.28 -20.75
N LEU A 691 45.91 -2.99 -21.96
CA LEU A 691 46.44 -3.99 -22.86
C LEU A 691 47.94 -4.18 -22.64
N ASP A 692 48.41 -5.41 -22.87
CA ASP A 692 49.83 -5.65 -22.96
C ASP A 692 50.41 -5.01 -24.23
N TYR A 693 51.72 -4.72 -24.19
CA TYR A 693 52.42 -3.96 -25.26
C TYR A 693 52.25 -4.60 -26.66
N LYS A 694 52.37 -5.95 -26.74
CA LYS A 694 52.29 -6.67 -28.04
C LYS A 694 50.84 -6.56 -28.61
N THR A 695 49.87 -6.80 -27.79
CA THR A 695 48.45 -6.69 -28.21
C THR A 695 48.08 -5.26 -28.57
N ASP A 696 48.54 -4.24 -27.84
CA ASP A 696 48.30 -2.82 -28.14
C ASP A 696 48.89 -2.43 -29.51
N VAL A 697 50.15 -2.76 -29.79
CA VAL A 697 50.78 -2.44 -31.08
C VAL A 697 50.07 -3.13 -32.25
N THR A 698 49.73 -4.43 -32.10
CA THR A 698 49.05 -5.20 -33.16
C THR A 698 47.65 -4.66 -33.42
N LEU A 699 46.90 -4.38 -32.38
CA LEU A 699 45.55 -3.81 -32.49
C LEU A 699 45.57 -2.44 -33.17
N ARG A 700 46.45 -1.53 -32.77
CA ARG A 700 46.55 -0.19 -33.37
C ARG A 700 46.95 -0.25 -34.85
N ARG A 701 47.84 -1.18 -35.24
CA ARG A 701 48.18 -1.41 -36.64
C ARG A 701 46.97 -1.89 -37.45
N ALA A 702 46.21 -2.85 -36.92
CA ALA A 702 45.00 -3.36 -37.55
C ALA A 702 43.89 -2.29 -37.59
N LEU A 703 43.72 -1.50 -36.53
CA LEU A 703 42.77 -0.41 -36.43
C LEU A 703 43.07 0.68 -37.49
N LYS A 704 44.33 1.08 -37.63
CA LYS A 704 44.75 2.08 -38.64
C LYS A 704 44.44 1.64 -40.08
N ALA A 705 44.59 0.35 -40.39
CA ALA A 705 44.23 -0.20 -41.69
C ALA A 705 42.72 -0.14 -41.99
N GLU A 706 41.89 -0.36 -40.94
CA GLU A 706 40.43 -0.35 -41.06
C GLU A 706 39.81 1.04 -41.03
N THR A 707 40.41 1.98 -40.28
CA THR A 707 39.88 3.33 -40.05
C THR A 707 40.46 4.36 -41.01
N GLY A 708 40.96 3.93 -42.19
CA GLY A 708 41.66 4.78 -43.16
C GLY A 708 40.91 6.05 -43.60
N ASP A 709 39.57 6.00 -43.65
CA ASP A 709 38.69 7.10 -44.05
C ASP A 709 37.93 7.74 -42.85
N ALA A 710 38.12 7.26 -41.61
CA ALA A 710 37.44 7.76 -40.44
C ALA A 710 38.33 8.69 -39.63
N THR A 711 37.70 9.58 -38.85
CA THR A 711 38.41 10.40 -37.87
C THR A 711 38.62 9.58 -36.59
N VAL A 712 39.85 9.53 -36.12
CA VAL A 712 40.21 8.80 -34.92
C VAL A 712 40.74 9.77 -33.86
N ILE A 713 40.06 9.82 -32.69
CA ILE A 713 40.48 10.64 -31.54
C ILE A 713 40.81 9.72 -30.37
N ILE A 714 42.03 9.80 -29.88
CA ILE A 714 42.55 8.90 -28.82
C ILE A 714 42.99 9.74 -27.61
N VAL A 715 42.41 9.55 -26.49
CA VAL A 715 42.97 9.97 -25.21
C VAL A 715 43.98 8.91 -24.76
N ALA A 716 45.18 9.29 -24.42
CA ALA A 716 46.23 8.38 -23.97
C ALA A 716 47.02 8.95 -22.79
N GLN A 717 47.52 8.06 -21.95
CA GLN A 717 48.46 8.36 -20.87
C GLN A 717 49.90 7.96 -21.24
N ARG A 718 50.03 7.09 -22.27
CA ARG A 718 51.37 6.56 -22.67
C ARG A 718 51.81 7.25 -23.99
N ILE A 719 53.04 7.75 -23.97
CA ILE A 719 53.67 8.32 -25.15
C ILE A 719 53.74 7.32 -26.32
N SER A 720 54.03 6.04 -26.04
CA SER A 720 54.07 4.97 -27.02
C SER A 720 52.76 4.83 -27.84
N THR A 721 51.63 5.23 -27.24
CA THR A 721 50.32 5.21 -27.93
C THR A 721 50.17 6.34 -28.94
N VAL A 722 50.79 7.49 -28.70
CA VAL A 722 50.60 8.73 -29.49
C VAL A 722 51.74 9.05 -30.46
N LEU A 723 52.87 8.32 -30.40
CA LEU A 723 54.05 8.57 -31.21
C LEU A 723 53.79 8.74 -32.72
N HIS A 724 52.85 7.97 -33.26
CA HIS A 724 52.53 7.93 -34.67
C HIS A 724 51.22 8.67 -35.04
N ALA A 725 50.70 9.45 -34.12
CA ALA A 725 49.51 10.27 -34.37
C ALA A 725 49.86 11.41 -35.36
N ASN A 726 48.90 11.71 -36.22
CA ASN A 726 49.06 12.81 -37.19
C ASN A 726 49.07 14.17 -36.48
N GLN A 727 48.33 14.26 -35.37
CA GLN A 727 48.27 15.43 -34.53
C GLN A 727 48.21 14.97 -33.05
N ILE A 728 49.01 15.59 -32.21
CA ILE A 728 49.00 15.41 -30.76
C ILE A 728 48.61 16.75 -30.14
N LEU A 729 47.62 16.69 -29.23
CA LEU A 729 47.16 17.81 -28.41
C LEU A 729 47.67 17.59 -27.00
N VAL A 730 48.43 18.54 -26.47
CA VAL A 730 48.96 18.50 -25.11
C VAL A 730 48.09 19.39 -24.25
N LEU A 731 47.42 18.77 -23.28
CA LEU A 731 46.55 19.45 -22.30
C LEU A 731 47.29 19.58 -20.97
N ASP A 732 47.26 20.78 -20.43
CA ASP A 732 47.69 21.04 -19.06
C ASP A 732 46.73 22.03 -18.39
N GLU A 733 46.28 21.71 -17.15
CA GLU A 733 45.35 22.51 -16.37
C GLU A 733 44.12 23.04 -17.17
N GLY A 734 43.54 22.20 -18.00
CA GLY A 734 42.37 22.56 -18.84
C GLY A 734 42.69 23.38 -20.11
N ARG A 735 43.94 23.67 -20.42
CA ARG A 735 44.39 24.48 -21.59
C ARG A 735 45.15 23.64 -22.58
N LEU A 736 45.08 24.03 -23.85
CA LEU A 736 45.87 23.43 -24.91
C LEU A 736 47.24 24.12 -24.98
N VAL A 737 48.28 23.52 -24.39
CA VAL A 737 49.63 24.08 -24.29
C VAL A 737 50.52 23.69 -25.46
N GLY A 738 50.19 22.62 -26.21
CA GLY A 738 50.96 22.17 -27.36
C GLY A 738 50.12 21.47 -28.43
N ARG A 739 50.42 21.71 -29.70
CA ARG A 739 49.76 21.05 -30.83
C ARG A 739 50.79 20.76 -31.93
N GLY A 740 50.89 19.53 -32.41
CA GLY A 740 51.78 19.14 -33.47
C GLY A 740 52.04 17.64 -33.54
N THR A 741 53.02 17.22 -34.31
CA THR A 741 53.53 15.84 -34.32
C THR A 741 54.51 15.62 -33.16
N HIS A 742 54.82 14.36 -32.86
CA HIS A 742 55.81 14.02 -31.83
C HIS A 742 57.12 14.82 -32.02
N ALA A 743 57.68 14.83 -33.24
CA ALA A 743 58.93 15.54 -33.53
C ALA A 743 58.81 17.06 -33.29
N GLN A 744 57.70 17.67 -33.63
CA GLN A 744 57.46 19.10 -33.41
C GLN A 744 57.35 19.43 -31.92
N LEU A 745 56.59 18.64 -31.18
CA LEU A 745 56.36 18.85 -29.75
C LEU A 745 57.58 18.59 -28.89
N MET A 746 58.43 17.67 -29.30
CA MET A 746 59.75 17.45 -28.69
C MET A 746 60.69 18.67 -28.76
N VAL A 747 60.41 19.62 -29.64
CA VAL A 747 61.17 20.86 -29.78
C VAL A 747 60.46 22.05 -29.16
N SER A 748 59.10 22.09 -29.30
CA SER A 748 58.35 23.30 -29.01
C SER A 748 57.54 23.29 -27.71
N CYS A 749 57.29 22.12 -27.07
CA CYS A 749 56.43 22.01 -25.91
C CYS A 749 57.15 21.40 -24.73
N PRO A 750 57.52 22.18 -23.70
CA PRO A 750 58.18 21.71 -22.47
C PRO A 750 57.40 20.62 -21.72
N GLU A 751 56.06 20.77 -21.63
CA GLU A 751 55.17 19.85 -20.95
C GLU A 751 55.15 18.47 -21.63
N TYR A 752 55.18 18.46 -22.97
CA TYR A 752 55.28 17.23 -23.74
C TYR A 752 56.64 16.56 -23.58
N GLN A 753 57.71 17.34 -23.54
CA GLN A 753 59.08 16.83 -23.30
C GLN A 753 59.19 16.19 -21.92
N GLU A 754 58.59 16.79 -20.90
CA GLU A 754 58.60 16.23 -19.55
C GLU A 754 57.89 14.87 -19.50
N ILE A 755 56.69 14.78 -20.08
CA ILE A 755 55.93 13.51 -20.17
C ILE A 755 56.76 12.48 -21.00
N ALA A 756 57.37 12.87 -22.10
CA ALA A 756 58.13 11.99 -22.95
C ALA A 756 59.38 11.46 -22.22
N ARG A 757 60.14 12.31 -21.54
CA ARG A 757 61.34 11.94 -20.76
C ARG A 757 61.05 11.04 -19.57
N SER A 758 59.86 11.15 -19.01
CA SER A 758 59.43 10.27 -17.88
C SER A 758 59.07 8.85 -18.34
N GLN A 759 58.78 8.63 -19.63
CA GLN A 759 58.23 7.37 -20.14
C GLN A 759 59.13 6.67 -21.17
N LEU A 760 59.97 7.40 -21.91
CA LEU A 760 60.84 6.86 -22.94
C LEU A 760 62.27 6.71 -22.45
N SER A 761 62.92 5.67 -22.90
CA SER A 761 64.37 5.50 -22.70
C SER A 761 65.16 6.50 -23.51
N GLN A 762 66.42 6.79 -23.09
CA GLN A 762 67.37 7.71 -23.80
C GLN A 762 67.54 7.35 -25.30
N LYS A 763 67.53 6.03 -25.63
CA LYS A 763 67.60 5.54 -27.00
C LYS A 763 66.37 5.83 -27.82
N GLU A 764 65.21 5.85 -27.21
CA GLU A 764 63.94 6.17 -27.86
C GLU A 764 63.73 7.69 -28.01
N LEU A 765 64.35 8.50 -27.16
CA LEU A 765 64.39 9.96 -27.24
C LEU A 765 65.33 10.48 -28.35
N ASP A 766 66.46 9.76 -28.59
CA ASP A 766 67.47 10.13 -29.61
C ASP A 766 67.08 9.79 -31.05
N LEU A 767 65.83 9.46 -31.31
CA LEU A 767 65.32 9.12 -32.63
C LEU A 767 65.39 10.30 -33.62
N LYS A 768 66.64 10.61 -34.04
CA LYS A 768 66.92 11.26 -35.34
C LYS A 768 66.51 10.40 -36.53
N ASP A 769 66.16 9.13 -36.31
CA ASP A 769 65.90 8.12 -37.34
C ASP A 769 64.45 7.80 -37.66
N LEU A 770 63.48 8.40 -37.03
CA LEU A 770 62.04 8.19 -37.35
C LEU A 770 61.54 8.85 -38.65
N ASN A 771 62.41 9.59 -39.37
CA ASN A 771 62.07 10.26 -40.65
C ASN A 771 62.58 9.54 -41.85
N THR A 772 63.24 8.39 -41.77
CA THR A 772 63.60 7.57 -42.95
C THR A 772 62.73 6.32 -42.95
N GLY A 773 61.65 6.37 -43.77
CA GLY A 773 60.90 5.16 -44.13
C GLY A 773 61.80 4.14 -44.76
N LYS A 774 62.27 3.21 -44.00
CA LYS A 774 62.77 1.92 -44.47
C LYS A 774 62.00 0.84 -43.77
N GLU A 775 61.09 0.26 -44.51
CA GLU A 775 60.55 -1.05 -44.34
C GLU A 775 61.69 -2.04 -44.01
N GLU A 776 61.73 -2.59 -42.81
CA GLU A 776 62.32 -3.90 -42.61
C GLU A 776 61.27 -4.97 -42.69
N LYS A 777 61.50 -5.93 -43.59
CA LYS A 777 60.68 -7.10 -43.94
C LYS A 777 60.37 -8.00 -42.76
#